data_d53736939d4a411df29a599db8b57ca4
#
_entry.id   d53736939d4a411df29a599db8b57ca4
#
_cell.length_a   1.000
_cell.length_b   1.000
_cell.length_c   1.000
_cell.angle_alpha   90.00
_cell.angle_beta   90.00
_cell.angle_gamma   90.00
#
_symmetry.space_group_name_H-M   'P 1'
#
loop_
_entity.id
_entity.type
_entity.pdbx_description
1 polymer ?
#
loop_
_entity_poly.entity_id
_entity_poly.type
_entity_poly.pdbx_seq_one_letter_code
_entity_poly.pdbx_strand_id
1 'polypeptide(L)'
;MILINKISLIFTIISVSFLISNCQEQSIIFSHESGFYPTEFELTLSVSDNSKIFYTVDSSNPTNSSTSIEYSKPILIKDRTSEPNLYSAIEENENSPVSISRGNNFKQPVYLVDKPMVIRAVAKNSQGEFSKIIDKTYFVTTGDLKQYEDLTIVSLVTNPPNLFDPDYGIYVTGTQYQNWKKSPEYDPGQNPWDKNGICNYYSRGPEWEREAHVTFFEKGKIVIEQNVGIKIKGASTRNNPGKSFNLSAKKKYGKQTFDYPILPDNYDIDGKLITKYKSISLRCVYEETRARDKFAIEIINSRKNLATTNMRNAVLFLDGEYWGYYVIQEKIDDEFMENNYHVPKDNIAMVKEGETEEGPQEETDNFNNFCEVYSKKDLSDSKNYEDVKNYIDIDSMIEHYAYGIYVGITDWPGQNAGMWRNYRDKTEGNKYGDGKWRFMTYDMDYTMGAGWGGVGPEFDNFQKIEQKSNLSPTNLFLSLYKNEEFTKRFSVIFCDYVNEVTNIDKIKEMVLRYKEECSDLVGYSQLRWWGATSKMEGYSHWKTNYQQTLDSIQRFFENRPQYALQYMKNHLNIKGQLNEITINIEGEGKIQVNTIIPTLKNGSWTGKYYSDIPITISVVDDSSKTFKGWSGDFESNEKSINISLTKSMKIKATFQ
;
A
#
# COMPACT_ATOMS: atom_id res chain seq x y z
N MET A 1 56.50 -63.45 -11.27
CA MET A 1 57.68 -62.82 -11.89
C MET A 1 57.16 -61.56 -12.60
N ILE A 2 57.38 -60.40 -12.05
CA ILE A 2 57.58 -59.08 -12.59
C ILE A 2 57.44 -58.10 -11.38
N LEU A 3 58.51 -57.33 -11.21
CA LEU A 3 58.78 -56.39 -10.12
C LEU A 3 57.82 -55.22 -10.14
N ILE A 4 57.38 -54.83 -8.94
CA ILE A 4 56.67 -53.55 -8.67
C ILE A 4 57.70 -52.61 -8.06
N ASN A 5 58.09 -51.58 -8.81
CA ASN A 5 58.89 -50.46 -8.31
C ASN A 5 58.00 -49.50 -7.47
N LYS A 6 58.40 -49.30 -6.21
CA LYS A 6 57.88 -48.25 -5.35
C LYS A 6 58.52 -46.91 -5.70
N ILE A 7 57.74 -45.95 -6.17
CA ILE A 7 58.14 -44.56 -6.24
C ILE A 7 57.52 -43.88 -5.00
N SER A 8 58.41 -43.42 -4.12
CA SER A 8 58.00 -42.63 -2.92
C SER A 8 57.87 -41.16 -3.33
N LEU A 9 56.66 -40.63 -3.33
CA LEU A 9 56.40 -39.22 -3.58
C LEU A 9 56.37 -38.48 -2.25
N ILE A 10 57.37 -37.66 -1.98
CA ILE A 10 57.47 -36.77 -0.82
C ILE A 10 56.56 -35.56 -1.11
N PHE A 11 55.41 -35.48 -0.44
CA PHE A 11 54.57 -34.28 -0.39
C PHE A 11 55.15 -33.29 0.62
N THR A 12 55.77 -32.23 0.14
CA THR A 12 56.10 -31.06 0.99
C THR A 12 54.82 -30.26 1.19
N ILE A 13 54.22 -30.33 2.38
CA ILE A 13 53.08 -29.50 2.80
C ILE A 13 53.62 -28.09 3.06
N ILE A 14 53.43 -27.18 2.13
CA ILE A 14 53.58 -25.73 2.38
C ILE A 14 52.34 -25.29 3.14
N SER A 15 52.45 -25.08 4.44
CA SER A 15 51.44 -24.44 5.26
C SER A 15 51.39 -22.97 4.89
N VAL A 16 50.49 -22.58 3.99
CA VAL A 16 50.12 -21.19 3.81
C VAL A 16 49.18 -20.85 4.97
N SER A 17 49.71 -20.25 6.01
CA SER A 17 48.93 -19.63 7.07
C SER A 17 48.21 -18.42 6.47
N PHE A 18 46.97 -18.61 6.07
CA PHE A 18 46.08 -17.48 5.88
C PHE A 18 45.92 -16.81 7.24
N LEU A 19 46.61 -15.72 7.47
CA LEU A 19 46.25 -14.72 8.46
C LEU A 19 44.88 -14.20 8.04
N ILE A 20 43.80 -14.83 8.54
CA ILE A 20 42.50 -14.19 8.60
C ILE A 20 42.70 -13.06 9.60
N SER A 21 43.03 -11.89 9.10
CA SER A 21 42.87 -10.65 9.85
C SER A 21 41.38 -10.60 10.23
N ASN A 22 41.09 -10.92 11.47
CA ASN A 22 39.84 -10.56 12.10
C ASN A 22 39.81 -9.02 12.07
N CYS A 23 39.30 -8.44 10.97
CA CYS A 23 38.91 -7.07 10.95
C CYS A 23 37.72 -6.97 11.91
N GLN A 24 37.98 -6.72 13.19
CA GLN A 24 36.94 -6.33 14.12
C GLN A 24 36.28 -5.10 13.51
N GLU A 25 35.05 -5.23 13.11
CA GLU A 25 34.28 -4.13 12.52
C GLU A 25 34.31 -3.00 13.55
N GLN A 26 34.94 -1.88 13.22
CA GLN A 26 35.05 -0.72 14.12
C GLN A 26 33.65 -0.22 14.41
N SER A 27 33.14 -0.46 15.61
CA SER A 27 31.83 -0.02 16.05
C SER A 27 31.95 1.19 16.96
N ILE A 28 31.30 2.29 16.62
CA ILE A 28 31.12 3.42 17.53
C ILE A 28 30.05 3.06 18.54
N ILE A 29 30.33 3.26 19.80
CA ILE A 29 29.40 3.09 20.90
C ILE A 29 28.80 4.47 21.23
N PHE A 30 27.49 4.57 21.16
CA PHE A 30 26.71 5.72 21.56
C PHE A 30 26.20 5.48 23.00
N SER A 31 26.28 6.50 23.88
CA SER A 31 25.74 6.38 25.23
C SER A 31 24.22 6.26 25.30
N HIS A 32 23.55 6.69 24.22
CA HIS A 32 22.09 6.60 24.09
C HIS A 32 21.72 6.10 22.68
N GLU A 33 20.73 5.23 22.62
CA GLU A 33 20.16 4.77 21.34
C GLU A 33 19.21 5.82 20.75
N SER A 34 18.85 5.67 19.47
CA SER A 34 17.76 6.45 18.88
C SER A 34 16.50 6.35 19.73
N GLY A 35 15.72 7.42 19.88
CA GLY A 35 14.55 7.36 20.75
C GLY A 35 13.93 8.69 21.10
N PHE A 36 12.93 8.63 21.99
CA PHE A 36 12.23 9.76 22.56
C PHE A 36 12.76 10.03 23.98
N TYR A 37 13.13 11.26 24.23
CA TYR A 37 13.73 11.68 25.49
C TYR A 37 12.99 12.88 26.09
N PRO A 38 12.61 12.84 27.36
CA PRO A 38 11.79 13.90 27.98
C PRO A 38 12.56 15.23 28.17
N THR A 39 13.89 15.18 28.16
CA THR A 39 14.75 16.36 28.36
C THR A 39 15.97 16.29 27.45
N GLU A 40 16.61 17.43 27.25
CA GLU A 40 17.94 17.51 26.65
C GLU A 40 18.96 16.71 27.45
N PHE A 41 19.97 16.14 26.77
CA PHE A 41 21.02 15.35 27.41
C PHE A 41 22.34 15.44 26.63
N GLU A 42 23.43 15.05 27.27
CA GLU A 42 24.75 14.96 26.67
C GLU A 42 25.00 13.55 26.12
N LEU A 43 25.17 13.43 24.80
CA LEU A 43 25.52 12.19 24.11
C LEU A 43 27.04 12.03 24.08
N THR A 44 27.53 10.89 24.57
CA THR A 44 28.94 10.51 24.43
C THR A 44 29.13 9.44 23.37
N LEU A 45 30.22 9.57 22.61
CA LEU A 45 30.65 8.60 21.60
C LEU A 45 31.99 8.01 22.01
N SER A 46 32.16 6.71 21.81
CA SER A 46 33.44 6.03 22.06
C SER A 46 33.70 4.93 21.04
N VAL A 47 34.97 4.56 20.87
CA VAL A 47 35.42 3.41 20.08
C VAL A 47 36.33 2.55 20.92
N SER A 48 36.44 1.26 20.62
CA SER A 48 37.25 0.31 21.36
C SER A 48 38.76 0.38 21.06
N ASP A 49 39.14 1.14 20.05
CA ASP A 49 40.51 1.34 19.61
C ASP A 49 40.92 2.84 19.62
N ASN A 50 42.06 3.16 19.03
CA ASN A 50 42.55 4.54 18.96
C ASN A 50 42.03 5.33 17.74
N SER A 51 40.90 4.90 17.12
CA SER A 51 40.30 5.59 16.01
C SER A 51 39.73 6.93 16.42
N LYS A 52 39.77 7.91 15.53
CA LYS A 52 39.10 9.20 15.70
C LYS A 52 37.65 9.08 15.24
N ILE A 53 36.73 9.69 15.96
CA ILE A 53 35.31 9.75 15.57
C ILE A 53 35.05 11.10 14.90
N PHE A 54 34.34 11.05 13.75
CA PHE A 54 33.82 12.22 13.05
C PHE A 54 32.31 12.12 12.98
N TYR A 55 31.59 13.22 13.10
CA TYR A 55 30.14 13.23 13.03
C TYR A 55 29.61 14.50 12.34
N THR A 56 28.36 14.39 11.86
CA THR A 56 27.55 15.52 11.35
C THR A 56 26.20 15.55 12.05
N VAL A 57 25.56 16.72 12.04
CA VAL A 57 24.22 16.98 12.62
C VAL A 57 23.20 17.46 11.56
N ASP A 58 23.63 17.53 10.31
CA ASP A 58 22.88 18.00 9.14
C ASP A 58 22.67 16.87 8.12
N SER A 59 22.74 15.63 8.54
CA SER A 59 22.62 14.42 7.70
C SER A 59 23.63 14.28 6.56
N SER A 60 24.60 15.21 6.42
CA SER A 60 25.67 15.08 5.44
C SER A 60 26.60 13.90 5.77
N ASN A 61 27.33 13.42 4.77
CA ASN A 61 28.27 12.31 4.95
C ASN A 61 29.50 12.77 5.78
N PRO A 62 29.73 12.23 6.99
CA PRO A 62 30.82 12.67 7.86
C PRO A 62 32.23 12.34 7.34
N THR A 63 32.35 11.52 6.29
CA THR A 63 33.67 11.19 5.71
C THR A 63 34.26 12.32 4.86
N ASN A 64 33.41 13.16 4.28
CA ASN A 64 33.81 14.17 3.29
C ASN A 64 33.03 15.50 3.36
N SER A 65 32.14 15.66 4.30
CA SER A 65 31.38 16.89 4.46
C SER A 65 32.25 18.01 5.05
N SER A 66 32.02 19.25 4.60
CA SER A 66 32.61 20.45 5.19
C SER A 66 32.07 20.79 6.60
N THR A 67 30.93 20.19 6.96
CA THR A 67 30.28 20.31 8.28
C THR A 67 30.69 19.19 9.24
N SER A 68 31.57 18.27 8.81
CA SER A 68 32.06 17.16 9.64
C SER A 68 32.91 17.70 10.82
N ILE A 69 32.59 17.20 12.00
CA ILE A 69 33.20 17.61 13.27
C ILE A 69 33.98 16.43 13.86
N GLU A 70 35.25 16.61 14.24
CA GLU A 70 35.99 15.61 15.02
C GLU A 70 35.45 15.63 16.46
N TYR A 71 35.00 14.45 16.92
CA TYR A 71 34.43 14.31 18.26
C TYR A 71 35.52 14.51 19.36
N SER A 72 35.32 15.46 20.24
CA SER A 72 36.24 15.77 21.34
C SER A 72 35.54 16.00 22.68
N LYS A 73 34.21 16.20 22.68
CA LYS A 73 33.41 16.46 23.87
C LYS A 73 31.98 15.94 23.67
N PRO A 74 31.21 15.71 24.73
CA PRO A 74 29.81 15.32 24.62
C PRO A 74 29.00 16.25 23.72
N ILE A 75 28.04 15.69 22.97
CA ILE A 75 27.16 16.39 22.05
C ILE A 75 25.84 16.65 22.78
N LEU A 76 25.48 17.93 22.90
CA LEU A 76 24.17 18.29 23.46
C LEU A 76 23.06 17.88 22.48
N ILE A 77 22.24 16.93 22.88
CA ILE A 77 21.03 16.51 22.17
C ILE A 77 19.86 17.35 22.65
N LYS A 78 19.21 18.08 21.74
CA LYS A 78 18.15 19.04 22.02
C LYS A 78 17.05 19.02 20.95
N ASP A 79 15.91 19.62 21.25
CA ASP A 79 14.90 19.96 20.24
C ASP A 79 15.45 21.03 19.28
N ARG A 80 15.43 20.75 17.98
CA ARG A 80 15.92 21.63 16.92
C ARG A 80 14.81 22.41 16.22
N THR A 81 13.57 22.29 16.66
CA THR A 81 12.40 22.92 16.02
C THR A 81 12.55 24.44 15.85
N SER A 82 13.26 25.10 16.77
CA SER A 82 13.54 26.55 16.69
C SER A 82 14.61 26.94 15.67
N GLU A 83 15.34 25.97 15.10
CA GLU A 83 16.38 26.25 14.10
C GLU A 83 15.73 26.47 12.71
N PRO A 84 16.37 27.20 11.77
CA PRO A 84 15.86 27.39 10.42
C PRO A 84 15.60 26.09 9.71
N ASN A 85 14.59 26.07 8.83
CA ASN A 85 14.34 24.97 7.91
C ASN A 85 15.50 24.87 6.92
N LEU A 86 16.02 23.68 6.73
CA LEU A 86 17.12 23.41 5.80
C LEU A 86 16.60 22.68 4.56
N TYR A 87 16.13 21.45 4.73
CA TYR A 87 15.65 20.60 3.61
C TYR A 87 14.23 20.92 3.22
N SER A 88 13.37 21.24 4.17
CA SER A 88 12.00 21.68 3.91
C SER A 88 11.90 23.06 3.26
N ALA A 89 12.99 23.80 3.19
CA ALA A 89 13.11 25.08 2.49
C ALA A 89 13.60 24.95 1.03
N ILE A 90 13.95 23.74 0.55
CA ILE A 90 14.42 23.52 -0.82
C ILE A 90 13.25 23.59 -1.81
N GLU A 91 13.40 24.38 -2.86
CA GLU A 91 12.39 24.59 -3.92
C GLU A 91 12.59 23.61 -5.09
N GLU A 92 12.50 22.31 -4.81
CA GLU A 92 12.80 21.25 -5.80
C GLU A 92 11.86 21.21 -7.00
N ASN A 93 10.65 21.78 -6.88
CA ASN A 93 9.61 21.75 -7.91
C ASN A 93 9.28 23.11 -8.52
N GLU A 94 10.06 24.14 -8.27
CA GLU A 94 9.78 25.51 -8.74
C GLU A 94 9.47 25.58 -10.25
N ASN A 95 10.11 24.75 -11.05
CA ASN A 95 9.95 24.68 -12.51
C ASN A 95 9.36 23.37 -13.00
N SER A 96 8.66 22.63 -12.14
CA SER A 96 8.01 21.39 -12.58
C SER A 96 6.88 21.71 -13.58
N PRO A 97 6.83 21.05 -14.77
CA PRO A 97 5.81 21.31 -15.79
C PRO A 97 4.39 21.13 -15.27
N VAL A 98 4.16 20.20 -14.36
CA VAL A 98 2.82 19.90 -13.83
C VAL A 98 2.43 20.87 -12.72
N SER A 99 3.36 21.32 -11.88
CA SER A 99 3.06 22.36 -10.91
C SER A 99 2.64 23.66 -11.57
N ILE A 100 3.26 24.00 -12.71
CA ILE A 100 2.87 25.15 -13.53
C ILE A 100 1.48 24.92 -14.16
N SER A 101 1.21 23.77 -14.77
CA SER A 101 -0.05 23.49 -15.46
C SER A 101 -1.26 23.35 -14.55
N ARG A 102 -1.05 22.91 -13.29
CA ARG A 102 -2.12 22.73 -12.29
C ARG A 102 -2.30 23.92 -11.35
N GLY A 103 -1.50 24.96 -11.49
CA GLY A 103 -1.50 26.10 -10.56
C GLY A 103 -1.02 25.74 -9.16
N ASN A 104 -0.46 24.55 -8.99
CA ASN A 104 0.04 24.04 -7.71
C ASN A 104 1.44 24.58 -7.46
N ASN A 105 1.54 25.84 -7.07
CA ASN A 105 2.81 26.38 -6.61
C ASN A 105 3.11 25.77 -5.23
N PHE A 106 4.07 24.85 -5.19
CA PHE A 106 4.67 24.44 -3.93
C PHE A 106 5.13 25.70 -3.19
N LYS A 107 4.73 25.82 -1.95
CA LYS A 107 5.18 26.89 -1.06
C LYS A 107 6.01 26.28 0.04
N GLN A 108 7.17 26.88 0.26
CA GLN A 108 7.95 26.56 1.45
C GLN A 108 7.10 26.80 2.69
N PRO A 109 7.28 26.01 3.77
CA PRO A 109 6.62 26.29 5.04
C PRO A 109 6.98 27.69 5.53
N VAL A 110 5.95 28.50 5.82
CA VAL A 110 6.12 29.84 6.42
C VAL A 110 6.42 29.78 7.92
N TYR A 111 6.57 28.57 8.45
CA TYR A 111 6.83 28.26 9.85
C TYR A 111 8.02 27.29 9.96
N LEU A 112 8.60 27.20 11.14
CA LEU A 112 9.63 26.22 11.43
C LEU A 112 8.98 24.84 11.61
N VAL A 113 9.39 23.87 10.78
CA VAL A 113 8.89 22.49 10.91
C VAL A 113 9.52 21.83 12.14
N ASP A 114 8.85 20.80 12.67
CA ASP A 114 9.35 20.07 13.81
C ASP A 114 10.62 19.27 13.45
N LYS A 115 11.64 19.29 14.33
CA LYS A 115 12.99 18.78 14.02
C LYS A 115 13.59 17.97 15.17
N PRO A 116 13.57 16.62 15.10
CA PRO A 116 14.47 15.81 15.92
C PRO A 116 15.94 16.04 15.54
N MET A 117 16.84 15.66 16.42
CA MET A 117 18.27 15.72 16.15
C MET A 117 18.78 14.42 15.53
N VAL A 118 19.45 14.51 14.40
CA VAL A 118 20.11 13.38 13.72
C VAL A 118 21.61 13.48 13.94
N ILE A 119 22.24 12.37 14.34
CA ILE A 119 23.69 12.23 14.42
C ILE A 119 24.11 11.15 13.44
N ARG A 120 24.98 11.51 12.49
CA ARG A 120 25.68 10.57 11.62
C ARG A 120 27.14 10.52 12.04
N ALA A 121 27.66 9.35 12.41
CA ALA A 121 29.01 9.22 12.91
C ALA A 121 29.80 8.12 12.20
N VAL A 122 31.11 8.32 12.09
CA VAL A 122 32.05 7.40 11.49
C VAL A 122 33.36 7.40 12.27
N ALA A 123 34.00 6.23 12.43
CA ALA A 123 35.34 6.12 12.99
C ALA A 123 36.39 6.10 11.87
N LYS A 124 37.52 6.76 12.08
CA LYS A 124 38.69 6.76 11.18
C LYS A 124 39.88 6.16 11.88
N ASN A 125 40.39 5.05 11.37
CA ASN A 125 41.55 4.38 11.95
C ASN A 125 42.89 5.10 11.66
N SER A 126 43.96 4.60 12.22
CA SER A 126 45.32 5.16 12.03
C SER A 126 45.84 5.06 10.60
N GLN A 127 45.26 4.16 9.78
CA GLN A 127 45.58 3.98 8.35
C GLN A 127 44.79 4.97 7.47
N GLY A 128 43.85 5.71 8.05
CA GLY A 128 43.00 6.66 7.34
C GLY A 128 41.72 6.06 6.76
N GLU A 129 41.39 4.80 7.08
CA GLU A 129 40.19 4.11 6.62
C GLU A 129 39.02 4.43 7.54
N PHE A 130 37.82 4.56 6.94
CA PHE A 130 36.59 4.84 7.66
C PHE A 130 35.78 3.58 7.93
N SER A 131 35.16 3.50 9.10
CA SER A 131 34.12 2.51 9.42
C SER A 131 32.86 2.74 8.58
N LYS A 132 31.86 1.88 8.77
CA LYS A 132 30.49 2.19 8.32
C LYS A 132 29.95 3.38 9.09
N ILE A 133 29.10 4.17 8.44
CA ILE A 133 28.36 5.25 9.08
C ILE A 133 27.29 4.64 9.99
N ILE A 134 27.15 5.18 11.18
CA ILE A 134 26.08 4.88 12.13
C ILE A 134 25.20 6.12 12.26
N ASP A 135 23.91 5.94 12.04
CA ASP A 135 22.89 6.96 12.09
C ASP A 135 22.03 6.80 13.34
N LYS A 136 21.80 7.89 14.09
CA LYS A 136 20.91 7.92 15.25
C LYS A 136 19.99 9.14 15.20
N THR A 137 18.72 8.93 15.58
CA THR A 137 17.70 9.98 15.61
C THR A 137 17.14 10.14 17.01
N TYR A 138 17.16 11.36 17.53
CA TYR A 138 16.76 11.71 18.89
C TYR A 138 15.62 12.72 18.89
N PHE A 139 14.49 12.35 19.48
CA PHE A 139 13.35 13.23 19.71
C PHE A 139 13.39 13.73 21.16
N VAL A 140 13.64 15.02 21.35
CA VAL A 140 13.56 15.63 22.68
C VAL A 140 12.17 16.22 22.87
N THR A 141 11.38 15.64 23.77
CA THR A 141 9.92 15.86 23.86
C THR A 141 9.52 16.99 24.82
N THR A 142 10.38 18.00 24.97
CA THR A 142 10.08 19.21 25.78
C THR A 142 9.10 20.18 25.12
N GLY A 143 8.84 20.03 23.82
CA GLY A 143 7.97 20.88 23.00
C GLY A 143 6.99 20.09 22.15
N ASP A 144 6.79 20.56 20.92
CA ASP A 144 5.84 20.00 19.95
C ASP A 144 6.17 18.54 19.57
N LEU A 145 7.42 18.10 19.72
CA LEU A 145 7.84 16.72 19.40
C LEU A 145 7.17 15.65 20.26
N LYS A 146 6.60 16.03 21.42
CA LYS A 146 5.86 15.08 22.27
C LYS A 146 4.64 14.47 21.58
N GLN A 147 3.99 15.20 20.68
CA GLN A 147 2.82 14.72 19.93
C GLN A 147 3.10 13.48 19.07
N TYR A 148 4.37 13.20 18.76
CA TYR A 148 4.77 12.07 17.93
C TYR A 148 5.05 10.78 18.71
N GLU A 149 5.16 10.83 20.04
CA GLU A 149 5.58 9.69 20.86
C GLU A 149 4.66 8.48 20.74
N ASP A 150 3.35 8.69 20.63
CA ASP A 150 2.35 7.60 20.50
C ASP A 150 2.10 7.16 19.06
N LEU A 151 2.71 7.83 18.08
CA LEU A 151 2.52 7.55 16.66
C LEU A 151 3.52 6.53 16.12
N THR A 152 3.24 6.01 14.92
CA THR A 152 4.25 5.33 14.12
C THR A 152 5.09 6.37 13.41
N ILE A 153 6.37 6.42 13.70
CA ILE A 153 7.31 7.37 13.12
C ILE A 153 8.31 6.63 12.25
N VAL A 154 8.58 7.20 11.08
CA VAL A 154 9.67 6.77 10.20
C VAL A 154 10.68 7.90 10.14
N SER A 155 11.89 7.67 10.68
CA SER A 155 13.03 8.53 10.45
C SER A 155 13.83 7.95 9.28
N LEU A 156 13.92 8.71 8.19
CA LEU A 156 14.67 8.34 6.99
C LEU A 156 15.83 9.31 6.83
N VAL A 157 17.05 8.80 6.96
CA VAL A 157 18.28 9.58 6.95
C VAL A 157 19.15 9.16 5.77
N THR A 158 19.55 10.11 4.94
CA THR A 158 20.45 9.86 3.82
C THR A 158 21.41 11.04 3.63
N ASN A 159 22.44 10.85 2.81
CA ASN A 159 23.27 12.00 2.43
C ASN A 159 22.42 12.96 1.58
N PRO A 160 22.25 14.24 1.95
CA PRO A 160 21.34 15.17 1.27
C PRO A 160 21.52 15.27 -0.26
N PRO A 161 22.74 15.20 -0.83
CA PRO A 161 22.92 15.11 -2.27
C PRO A 161 22.21 13.90 -2.93
N ASN A 162 21.98 12.78 -2.22
CA ASN A 162 21.20 11.66 -2.72
C ASN A 162 19.77 12.06 -3.11
N LEU A 163 19.24 13.08 -2.47
CA LEU A 163 17.89 13.63 -2.71
C LEU A 163 17.93 14.87 -3.60
N PHE A 164 18.85 15.80 -3.32
CA PHE A 164 18.74 17.19 -3.80
C PHE A 164 19.84 17.63 -4.77
N ASP A 165 20.85 16.81 -5.05
CA ASP A 165 21.86 17.12 -6.05
C ASP A 165 21.24 17.22 -7.46
N PRO A 166 21.56 18.24 -8.26
CA PRO A 166 20.93 18.46 -9.57
C PRO A 166 21.22 17.36 -10.58
N ASP A 167 22.32 16.61 -10.45
CA ASP A 167 22.69 15.60 -11.44
C ASP A 167 22.19 14.18 -11.07
N TYR A 168 22.20 13.84 -9.79
CA TYR A 168 21.84 12.48 -9.36
C TYR A 168 20.84 12.41 -8.19
N GLY A 169 20.44 13.54 -7.62
CA GLY A 169 19.44 13.59 -6.55
C GLY A 169 18.09 13.12 -7.04
N ILE A 170 17.48 12.15 -6.31
CA ILE A 170 16.25 11.51 -6.76
C ILE A 170 14.97 12.32 -6.48
N TYR A 171 15.06 13.42 -5.76
CA TYR A 171 13.90 14.22 -5.33
C TYR A 171 13.62 15.45 -6.21
N VAL A 172 14.60 15.92 -6.95
CA VAL A 172 14.57 17.16 -7.74
C VAL A 172 14.25 16.95 -9.21
N THR A 173 13.91 18.04 -9.92
CA THR A 173 13.79 18.04 -11.40
C THR A 173 15.14 17.76 -12.06
N GLY A 174 16.20 18.35 -11.53
CA GLY A 174 17.59 18.11 -11.91
C GLY A 174 18.03 18.72 -13.24
N THR A 175 19.31 18.50 -13.55
CA THR A 175 19.99 18.99 -14.78
C THR A 175 19.32 18.41 -16.04
N GLN A 176 18.77 17.20 -16.00
CA GLN A 176 18.06 16.57 -17.13
C GLN A 176 16.90 17.45 -17.61
N TYR A 177 16.10 17.97 -16.68
CA TYR A 177 14.98 18.84 -17.00
C TYR A 177 15.45 20.18 -17.60
N GLN A 178 16.49 20.78 -17.03
CA GLN A 178 17.05 22.03 -17.52
C GLN A 178 17.63 21.88 -18.95
N ASN A 179 18.24 20.72 -19.23
CA ASN A 179 18.75 20.40 -20.56
C ASN A 179 17.62 20.18 -21.57
N TRP A 180 16.58 19.44 -21.19
CA TRP A 180 15.41 19.24 -22.02
C TRP A 180 14.72 20.56 -22.36
N LYS A 181 14.53 21.48 -21.40
CA LYS A 181 13.97 22.80 -21.67
C LYS A 181 14.74 23.64 -22.71
N LYS A 182 16.03 23.37 -22.85
CA LYS A 182 16.90 24.05 -23.83
C LYS A 182 17.02 23.30 -25.14
N SER A 183 16.51 22.09 -25.23
CA SER A 183 16.61 21.25 -26.44
C SER A 183 15.55 21.64 -27.47
N PRO A 184 15.78 21.34 -28.75
CA PRO A 184 14.78 21.50 -29.82
C PRO A 184 13.53 20.63 -29.62
N GLU A 185 13.61 19.62 -28.74
CA GLU A 185 12.53 18.67 -28.44
C GLU A 185 11.60 19.17 -27.32
N TYR A 186 11.87 20.36 -26.80
CA TYR A 186 11.04 20.92 -25.71
C TYR A 186 9.63 21.24 -26.22
N ASP A 187 8.66 20.58 -25.60
CA ASP A 187 7.24 20.86 -25.79
C ASP A 187 6.64 21.20 -24.42
N PRO A 188 6.24 22.47 -24.18
CA PRO A 188 5.62 22.87 -22.91
C PRO A 188 4.25 22.22 -22.66
N GLY A 189 3.60 21.65 -23.70
CA GLY A 189 2.36 20.91 -23.59
C GLY A 189 2.54 19.42 -23.27
N GLN A 190 3.79 18.91 -23.35
CA GLN A 190 4.06 17.50 -23.11
C GLN A 190 4.11 17.18 -21.63
N ASN A 191 3.40 16.13 -21.22
CA ASN A 191 3.47 15.61 -19.87
C ASN A 191 4.84 14.94 -19.61
N PRO A 192 5.55 15.32 -18.54
CA PRO A 192 6.87 14.75 -18.25
C PRO A 192 6.85 13.25 -17.95
N TRP A 193 5.72 12.68 -17.54
CA TRP A 193 5.59 11.24 -17.28
C TRP A 193 5.49 10.39 -18.54
N ASP A 194 5.21 11.00 -19.70
CA ASP A 194 5.16 10.30 -20.99
C ASP A 194 6.57 9.93 -21.50
N LYS A 195 7.63 10.50 -20.89
CA LYS A 195 9.03 10.19 -21.22
C LYS A 195 9.85 9.94 -19.96
N ASN A 196 10.44 8.75 -19.84
CA ASN A 196 11.44 8.47 -18.82
C ASN A 196 12.64 9.42 -18.97
N GLY A 197 13.13 9.96 -17.84
CA GLY A 197 14.40 10.67 -17.81
C GLY A 197 14.35 12.18 -18.12
N ILE A 198 13.18 12.79 -18.24
CA ILE A 198 13.09 14.27 -18.34
C ILE A 198 13.42 14.96 -17.02
N CYS A 199 13.04 14.36 -15.90
CA CYS A 199 13.36 14.84 -14.55
C CYS A 199 14.00 13.72 -13.74
N ASN A 200 14.89 14.07 -12.81
CA ASN A 200 15.53 13.08 -11.96
C ASN A 200 14.50 12.21 -11.22
N TYR A 201 13.44 12.78 -10.67
CA TYR A 201 12.41 12.03 -9.95
C TYR A 201 11.53 11.13 -10.85
N TYR A 202 11.57 11.28 -12.20
CA TYR A 202 10.94 10.34 -13.13
C TYR A 202 11.86 9.19 -13.54
N SER A 203 13.15 9.34 -13.33
CA SER A 203 14.13 8.32 -13.69
C SER A 203 13.90 7.04 -12.91
N ARG A 204 14.11 5.91 -13.58
CA ARG A 204 13.85 4.55 -13.09
C ARG A 204 15.13 3.73 -13.26
N GLY A 205 15.13 2.52 -12.70
CA GLY A 205 16.25 1.63 -12.78
C GLY A 205 17.04 1.53 -11.48
N PRO A 206 17.99 0.60 -11.39
CA PRO A 206 18.81 0.37 -10.20
C PRO A 206 19.80 1.52 -9.92
N GLU A 207 20.21 2.27 -10.94
CA GLU A 207 21.10 3.43 -10.85
C GLU A 207 20.46 4.63 -10.15
N TRP A 208 19.14 4.66 -10.05
CA TRP A 208 18.36 5.68 -9.32
C TRP A 208 17.94 5.24 -7.92
N GLU A 209 18.57 4.18 -7.40
CA GLU A 209 18.44 3.78 -6.00
C GLU A 209 19.53 4.46 -5.16
N ARG A 210 19.13 5.03 -4.02
CA ARG A 210 20.06 5.67 -3.07
C ARG A 210 20.06 4.92 -1.76
N GLU A 211 21.21 4.88 -1.11
CA GLU A 211 21.31 4.34 0.24
C GLU A 211 20.73 5.31 1.26
N ALA A 212 19.99 4.80 2.22
CA ALA A 212 19.47 5.54 3.36
C ALA A 212 19.47 4.64 4.60
N HIS A 213 19.47 5.25 5.77
CA HIS A 213 19.18 4.61 7.04
C HIS A 213 17.73 4.85 7.42
N VAL A 214 17.03 3.81 7.86
CA VAL A 214 15.65 3.94 8.31
C VAL A 214 15.50 3.43 9.74
N THR A 215 14.84 4.24 10.58
CA THR A 215 14.42 3.86 11.92
C THR A 215 12.91 4.00 12.03
N PHE A 216 12.24 2.90 12.41
CA PHE A 216 10.81 2.90 12.72
C PHE A 216 10.64 2.95 14.23
N PHE A 217 9.80 3.86 14.69
CA PHE A 217 9.39 3.96 16.07
C PHE A 217 7.91 3.68 16.21
N GLU A 218 7.55 2.95 17.24
CA GLU A 218 6.18 2.72 17.69
C GLU A 218 6.08 3.00 19.17
N LYS A 219 5.19 3.91 19.56
CA LYS A 219 5.03 4.31 20.96
C LYS A 219 6.38 4.63 21.62
N GLY A 220 7.14 5.47 20.93
CA GLY A 220 8.46 5.93 21.35
C GLY A 220 9.59 4.91 21.33
N LYS A 221 9.36 3.66 20.91
CA LYS A 221 10.35 2.57 20.90
C LYS A 221 10.79 2.22 19.48
N ILE A 222 12.07 1.94 19.29
CA ILE A 222 12.60 1.41 18.03
C ILE A 222 12.04 0.01 17.81
N VAL A 223 11.47 -0.22 16.62
CA VAL A 223 11.03 -1.55 16.18
C VAL A 223 11.81 -2.05 14.96
N ILE A 224 12.34 -1.14 14.15
CA ILE A 224 13.26 -1.43 13.03
C ILE A 224 14.34 -0.34 13.01
N GLU A 225 15.58 -0.76 12.82
CA GLU A 225 16.72 0.13 12.55
C GLU A 225 17.67 -0.58 11.58
N GLN A 226 17.81 -0.06 10.35
CA GLN A 226 18.66 -0.67 9.32
C GLN A 226 18.91 0.25 8.12
N ASN A 227 19.95 -0.07 7.33
CA ASN A 227 20.16 0.56 6.03
C ASN A 227 19.30 -0.10 4.95
N VAL A 228 18.87 0.71 3.98
CA VAL A 228 17.95 0.33 2.90
C VAL A 228 18.32 1.06 1.61
N GLY A 229 17.82 0.57 0.47
CA GLY A 229 17.78 1.33 -0.76
C GLY A 229 16.45 2.07 -0.89
N ILE A 230 16.50 3.35 -1.27
CA ILE A 230 15.31 4.17 -1.51
C ILE A 230 15.19 4.57 -2.97
N LYS A 231 13.96 4.59 -3.48
CA LYS A 231 13.58 5.11 -4.81
C LYS A 231 12.29 5.90 -4.69
N ILE A 232 12.11 6.88 -5.58
CA ILE A 232 10.80 7.56 -5.69
C ILE A 232 9.78 6.58 -6.26
N LYS A 233 8.58 6.52 -5.65
CA LYS A 233 7.42 5.72 -6.07
C LYS A 233 6.41 6.57 -6.82
N GLY A 234 5.68 5.94 -7.74
CA GLY A 234 4.54 6.51 -8.45
C GLY A 234 4.77 6.66 -9.96
N ALA A 235 3.75 7.12 -10.66
CA ALA A 235 3.76 7.55 -12.05
C ALA A 235 3.67 9.09 -12.10
N SER A 236 2.52 9.68 -12.42
CA SER A 236 2.30 11.13 -12.41
C SER A 236 2.56 11.77 -11.04
N THR A 237 2.31 11.02 -9.96
CA THR A 237 2.49 11.48 -8.57
C THR A 237 3.94 11.74 -8.17
N ARG A 238 4.92 11.30 -8.96
CA ARG A 238 6.34 11.65 -8.77
C ARG A 238 6.59 13.16 -8.89
N ASN A 239 5.70 13.86 -9.61
CA ASN A 239 5.76 15.31 -9.76
C ASN A 239 5.24 16.09 -8.54
N ASN A 240 4.55 15.43 -7.62
CA ASN A 240 4.01 16.10 -6.44
C ASN A 240 5.14 16.57 -5.50
N PRO A 241 4.97 17.69 -4.79
CA PRO A 241 5.99 18.14 -3.84
C PRO A 241 6.25 17.09 -2.75
N GLY A 242 5.21 16.52 -2.16
CA GLY A 242 5.32 15.35 -1.28
C GLY A 242 5.46 14.06 -2.09
N LYS A 243 6.69 13.55 -2.22
CA LYS A 243 6.96 12.34 -2.99
C LYS A 243 6.85 11.08 -2.13
N SER A 244 6.38 10.01 -2.75
CA SER A 244 6.33 8.67 -2.14
C SER A 244 7.64 7.93 -2.37
N PHE A 245 7.99 7.01 -1.46
CA PHE A 245 9.22 6.23 -1.52
C PHE A 245 8.92 4.73 -1.56
N ASN A 246 9.75 3.97 -2.28
CA ASN A 246 9.92 2.54 -2.07
C ASN A 246 11.21 2.32 -1.28
N LEU A 247 11.14 1.55 -0.20
CA LEU A 247 12.25 1.12 0.62
C LEU A 247 12.51 -0.36 0.36
N SER A 248 13.75 -0.72 0.05
CA SER A 248 14.14 -2.11 -0.25
C SER A 248 15.26 -2.56 0.67
N ALA A 249 15.03 -3.64 1.41
CA ALA A 249 16.07 -4.32 2.17
C ALA A 249 16.87 -5.23 1.25
N LYS A 250 18.16 -4.97 1.09
CA LYS A 250 19.06 -5.71 0.19
C LYS A 250 20.37 -6.03 0.89
N LYS A 251 20.96 -7.19 0.57
CA LYS A 251 22.24 -7.63 1.12
C LYS A 251 23.33 -6.56 1.06
N LYS A 252 23.38 -5.77 -0.01
CA LYS A 252 24.39 -4.70 -0.17
C LYS A 252 24.28 -3.59 0.89
N TYR A 253 23.10 -3.47 1.54
CA TYR A 253 22.84 -2.53 2.65
C TYR A 253 22.89 -3.22 4.02
N GLY A 254 23.06 -4.55 4.07
CA GLY A 254 23.10 -5.33 5.31
C GLY A 254 21.98 -6.35 5.41
N LYS A 255 20.86 -6.00 6.05
CA LYS A 255 19.71 -6.90 6.19
C LYS A 255 18.97 -7.06 4.86
N GLN A 256 18.45 -8.27 4.61
CA GLN A 256 17.72 -8.59 3.39
C GLN A 256 16.20 -8.48 3.53
N THR A 257 15.73 -8.27 4.76
CA THR A 257 14.31 -8.15 5.12
C THR A 257 14.14 -7.11 6.22
N PHE A 258 12.94 -6.56 6.29
CA PHE A 258 12.42 -5.90 7.48
C PHE A 258 11.78 -6.97 8.33
N ASP A 259 12.41 -7.31 9.46
CA ASP A 259 11.97 -8.40 10.35
C ASP A 259 11.10 -7.85 11.49
N TYR A 260 9.88 -7.46 11.17
CA TYR A 260 8.88 -6.91 12.09
C TYR A 260 7.49 -6.91 11.44
N PRO A 261 6.38 -7.13 12.19
CA PRO A 261 5.03 -7.00 11.66
C PRO A 261 4.65 -5.51 11.44
N ILE A 262 5.26 -4.90 10.43
CA ILE A 262 5.10 -3.46 10.11
C ILE A 262 3.62 -3.12 9.90
N LEU A 263 2.87 -4.05 9.32
CA LEU A 263 1.43 -3.94 9.11
C LEU A 263 0.75 -4.91 10.11
N PRO A 264 0.18 -4.40 11.22
CA PRO A 264 -0.22 -5.23 12.36
C PRO A 264 -1.33 -6.24 12.04
N ASP A 265 -2.20 -5.95 11.07
CA ASP A 265 -3.33 -6.80 10.69
C ASP A 265 -3.11 -7.50 9.34
N ASN A 266 -1.84 -7.66 8.94
CA ASN A 266 -1.49 -8.29 7.67
C ASN A 266 -1.26 -9.79 7.84
N TYR A 267 -2.30 -10.57 7.56
CA TYR A 267 -2.27 -12.03 7.66
C TYR A 267 -2.26 -12.66 6.27
N ASP A 268 -1.44 -13.70 6.10
CA ASP A 268 -1.45 -14.55 4.90
C ASP A 268 -2.75 -15.37 4.77
N ILE A 269 -2.84 -16.18 3.72
CA ILE A 269 -4.01 -17.03 3.44
C ILE A 269 -4.27 -18.09 4.51
N ASP A 270 -3.27 -18.46 5.30
CA ASP A 270 -3.39 -19.43 6.41
C ASP A 270 -3.71 -18.74 7.75
N GLY A 271 -3.86 -17.42 7.75
CA GLY A 271 -4.13 -16.62 8.94
C GLY A 271 -2.91 -16.39 9.82
N LYS A 272 -1.70 -16.56 9.30
CA LYS A 272 -0.45 -16.27 9.99
C LYS A 272 -0.03 -14.84 9.73
N LEU A 273 0.32 -14.10 10.80
CA LEU A 273 0.79 -12.72 10.71
C LEU A 273 2.10 -12.64 9.90
N ILE A 274 2.14 -11.78 8.89
CA ILE A 274 3.33 -11.52 8.08
C ILE A 274 4.28 -10.63 8.87
N THR A 275 5.48 -11.11 9.09
CA THR A 275 6.52 -10.44 9.89
C THR A 275 7.81 -10.14 9.13
N LYS A 276 7.86 -10.46 7.85
CA LYS A 276 9.04 -10.25 7.00
C LYS A 276 8.64 -9.62 5.67
N TYR A 277 9.32 -8.54 5.33
CA TYR A 277 9.09 -7.81 4.08
C TYR A 277 10.43 -7.51 3.41
N LYS A 278 10.57 -7.73 2.11
CA LYS A 278 11.76 -7.33 1.35
C LYS A 278 11.68 -5.88 0.90
N SER A 279 10.47 -5.42 0.64
CA SER A 279 10.21 -4.04 0.27
C SER A 279 8.92 -3.54 0.90
N ILE A 280 8.89 -2.25 1.20
CA ILE A 280 7.70 -1.53 1.65
C ILE A 280 7.63 -0.20 0.92
N SER A 281 6.43 0.36 0.85
CA SER A 281 6.20 1.68 0.27
C SER A 281 5.76 2.66 1.35
N LEU A 282 6.31 3.86 1.31
CA LEU A 282 5.82 5.03 2.04
C LEU A 282 5.08 5.91 1.05
N ARG A 283 3.74 5.89 1.07
CA ARG A 283 2.90 6.70 0.19
C ARG A 283 2.58 8.02 0.87
N CYS A 284 2.99 9.14 0.27
CA CYS A 284 2.73 10.47 0.81
C CYS A 284 1.25 10.85 0.70
N VAL A 285 0.67 11.29 1.81
CA VAL A 285 -0.70 11.82 1.88
C VAL A 285 -0.64 13.35 1.95
N TYR A 286 -0.36 13.96 0.82
CA TYR A 286 -0.30 15.43 0.72
C TYR A 286 -1.65 16.07 0.30
N GLU A 287 -2.62 15.25 -0.13
CA GLU A 287 -4.00 15.63 -0.45
C GLU A 287 -5.00 14.74 0.31
N GLU A 288 -6.18 15.24 0.62
CA GLU A 288 -7.24 14.47 1.30
C GLU A 288 -7.72 13.27 0.48
N THR A 289 -7.66 13.35 -0.87
CA THR A 289 -7.99 12.25 -1.76
C THR A 289 -7.12 11.03 -1.50
N ARG A 290 -5.85 11.21 -1.13
CA ARG A 290 -4.93 10.12 -0.80
C ARG A 290 -5.33 9.34 0.44
N ALA A 291 -6.01 9.98 1.39
CA ALA A 291 -6.57 9.29 2.54
C ALA A 291 -7.77 8.40 2.15
N ARG A 292 -8.47 8.69 1.04
CA ARG A 292 -9.55 7.85 0.49
C ARG A 292 -9.05 6.48 0.06
N ASP A 293 -7.84 6.40 -0.51
CA ASP A 293 -7.27 5.13 -0.92
C ASP A 293 -7.21 4.13 0.25
N LYS A 294 -6.64 4.55 1.39
CA LYS A 294 -6.60 3.70 2.59
C LYS A 294 -8.01 3.30 3.06
N PHE A 295 -8.96 4.24 3.05
CA PHE A 295 -10.33 3.98 3.46
C PHE A 295 -11.00 2.94 2.54
N ALA A 296 -10.86 3.09 1.22
CA ALA A 296 -11.42 2.16 0.25
C ALA A 296 -10.78 0.77 0.33
N ILE A 297 -9.45 0.71 0.46
CA ILE A 297 -8.72 -0.56 0.58
C ILE A 297 -9.11 -1.29 1.88
N GLU A 298 -9.31 -0.60 2.97
CA GLU A 298 -9.73 -1.22 4.24
C GLU A 298 -11.13 -1.86 4.14
N ILE A 299 -12.07 -1.24 3.41
CA ILE A 299 -13.40 -1.84 3.16
C ILE A 299 -13.25 -3.19 2.47
N ILE A 300 -12.43 -3.27 1.39
CA ILE A 300 -12.32 -4.48 0.58
C ILE A 300 -11.39 -5.53 1.20
N ASN A 301 -10.52 -5.14 2.12
CA ASN A 301 -9.46 -6.00 2.65
C ASN A 301 -9.99 -7.25 3.39
N SER A 302 -11.24 -7.22 3.85
CA SER A 302 -11.92 -8.38 4.41
C SER A 302 -12.24 -9.46 3.35
N ARG A 303 -12.20 -9.11 2.05
CA ARG A 303 -12.54 -9.97 0.91
C ARG A 303 -11.27 -10.58 0.31
N LYS A 304 -10.91 -11.79 0.74
CA LYS A 304 -9.64 -12.45 0.34
C LYS A 304 -9.58 -12.90 -1.14
N ASN A 305 -10.62 -12.68 -1.94
CA ASN A 305 -10.62 -12.99 -3.38
C ASN A 305 -9.91 -11.94 -4.25
N LEU A 306 -9.60 -10.78 -3.70
CA LEU A 306 -8.82 -9.75 -4.36
C LEU A 306 -7.45 -9.57 -3.68
N ALA A 307 -6.42 -9.49 -4.49
CA ALA A 307 -5.11 -9.09 -4.00
C ALA A 307 -5.11 -7.57 -3.72
N THR A 308 -4.93 -7.22 -2.47
CA THR A 308 -4.88 -5.83 -1.98
C THR A 308 -3.97 -5.74 -0.78
N THR A 309 -3.46 -4.57 -0.45
CA THR A 309 -2.49 -4.37 0.62
C THR A 309 -3.13 -3.86 1.89
N ASN A 310 -2.62 -4.29 3.05
CA ASN A 310 -2.86 -3.59 4.29
C ASN A 310 -2.10 -2.26 4.31
N MET A 311 -2.61 -1.29 5.05
CA MET A 311 -2.07 0.06 5.14
C MET A 311 -2.00 0.56 6.57
N ARG A 312 -0.91 1.24 6.91
CA ARG A 312 -0.68 1.80 8.25
C ARG A 312 -0.31 3.27 8.17
N ASN A 313 -0.89 4.09 9.06
CA ASN A 313 -0.55 5.49 9.19
C ASN A 313 0.86 5.65 9.77
N ALA A 314 1.63 6.61 9.26
CA ALA A 314 2.95 6.96 9.77
C ALA A 314 3.25 8.44 9.52
N VAL A 315 4.14 9.00 10.33
CA VAL A 315 4.75 10.32 10.10
C VAL A 315 6.19 10.11 9.64
N LEU A 316 6.54 10.75 8.55
CA LEU A 316 7.91 10.72 8.02
C LEU A 316 8.68 11.96 8.51
N PHE A 317 9.86 11.72 9.06
CA PHE A 317 10.94 12.70 9.22
C PHE A 317 12.03 12.35 8.22
N LEU A 318 12.39 13.30 7.35
CA LEU A 318 13.43 13.15 6.34
C LEU A 318 14.62 14.03 6.72
N ASP A 319 15.77 13.40 6.90
CA ASP A 319 17.01 14.08 7.32
C ASP A 319 16.83 14.97 8.56
N GLY A 320 15.99 14.54 9.51
CA GLY A 320 15.74 15.25 10.76
C GLY A 320 14.76 16.43 10.65
N GLU A 321 13.97 16.53 9.58
CA GLU A 321 12.88 17.50 9.45
C GLU A 321 11.53 16.82 9.23
N TYR A 322 10.44 17.34 9.81
CA TYR A 322 9.09 16.86 9.56
C TYR A 322 8.77 16.92 8.07
N TRP A 323 8.42 15.76 7.50
CA TRP A 323 8.19 15.65 6.06
C TRP A 323 6.71 15.44 5.69
N GLY A 324 5.89 14.95 6.60
CA GLY A 324 4.46 14.84 6.42
C GLY A 324 3.86 13.51 6.86
N TYR A 325 2.57 13.37 6.61
CA TYR A 325 1.83 12.13 6.82
C TYR A 325 2.03 11.18 5.65
N TYR A 326 2.34 9.94 5.97
CA TYR A 326 2.56 8.86 5.02
C TYR A 326 1.72 7.64 5.39
N VAL A 327 1.43 6.83 4.39
CA VAL A 327 0.85 5.50 4.59
C VAL A 327 1.89 4.47 4.23
N ILE A 328 2.20 3.59 5.19
CA ILE A 328 3.03 2.40 4.95
C ILE A 328 2.15 1.34 4.31
N GLN A 329 2.63 0.71 3.23
CA GLN A 329 1.95 -0.40 2.56
C GLN A 329 2.96 -1.37 1.94
N GLU A 330 2.56 -2.61 1.68
CA GLU A 330 3.35 -3.51 0.86
C GLU A 330 3.37 -3.02 -0.60
N LYS A 331 4.42 -3.35 -1.31
CA LYS A 331 4.44 -3.27 -2.76
C LYS A 331 3.76 -4.52 -3.31
N ILE A 332 2.74 -4.38 -4.16
CA ILE A 332 2.16 -5.54 -4.86
C ILE A 332 3.11 -5.92 -6.00
N ASP A 333 3.89 -6.97 -5.78
CA ASP A 333 4.85 -7.59 -6.69
C ASP A 333 4.90 -9.11 -6.47
N ASP A 334 5.86 -9.79 -7.06
CA ASP A 334 6.07 -11.24 -6.93
C ASP A 334 6.31 -11.67 -5.46
N GLU A 335 7.07 -10.89 -4.68
CA GLU A 335 7.32 -11.14 -3.25
C GLU A 335 6.04 -10.99 -2.41
N PHE A 336 5.18 -10.05 -2.76
CA PHE A 336 3.86 -9.91 -2.14
C PHE A 336 3.01 -11.18 -2.35
N MET A 337 3.03 -11.72 -3.59
CA MET A 337 2.28 -12.94 -3.89
C MET A 337 2.84 -14.16 -3.15
N GLU A 338 4.16 -14.26 -3.01
CA GLU A 338 4.79 -15.32 -2.21
C GLU A 338 4.40 -15.21 -0.73
N ASN A 339 4.49 -14.02 -0.13
CA ASN A 339 4.20 -13.80 1.28
C ASN A 339 2.73 -13.99 1.63
N ASN A 340 1.82 -13.45 0.80
CA ASN A 340 0.40 -13.41 1.12
C ASN A 340 -0.37 -14.65 0.63
N TYR A 341 0.03 -15.23 -0.52
CA TYR A 341 -0.71 -16.31 -1.20
C TYR A 341 0.05 -17.62 -1.29
N HIS A 342 1.29 -17.70 -0.79
CA HIS A 342 2.16 -18.87 -0.82
C HIS A 342 2.39 -19.44 -2.23
N VAL A 343 2.41 -18.57 -3.23
CA VAL A 343 2.80 -18.92 -4.60
C VAL A 343 4.26 -18.48 -4.79
N PRO A 344 5.19 -19.39 -5.16
CA PRO A 344 6.58 -19.03 -5.33
C PRO A 344 6.75 -17.84 -6.29
N LYS A 345 7.53 -16.84 -5.89
CA LYS A 345 7.71 -15.60 -6.66
C LYS A 345 8.16 -15.82 -8.11
N ASP A 346 9.05 -16.79 -8.33
CA ASP A 346 9.54 -17.14 -9.67
C ASP A 346 8.46 -17.75 -10.58
N ASN A 347 7.28 -18.05 -10.03
CA ASN A 347 6.12 -18.58 -10.74
C ASN A 347 5.04 -17.54 -11.00
N ILE A 348 5.27 -16.28 -10.63
CA ILE A 348 4.28 -15.21 -10.77
C ILE A 348 4.38 -14.56 -12.14
N ALA A 349 3.23 -14.50 -12.83
CA ALA A 349 3.00 -13.54 -13.92
C ALA A 349 2.01 -12.48 -13.44
N MET A 350 2.33 -11.22 -13.73
CA MET A 350 1.52 -10.07 -13.32
C MET A 350 1.40 -9.07 -14.47
N VAL A 351 0.16 -8.63 -14.71
CA VAL A 351 -0.19 -7.62 -15.71
C VAL A 351 -0.80 -6.44 -15.00
N LYS A 352 -0.31 -5.23 -15.31
CA LYS A 352 -0.92 -3.98 -14.86
C LYS A 352 -1.17 -3.07 -16.06
N GLU A 353 -2.38 -2.55 -16.16
CA GLU A 353 -2.78 -1.63 -17.24
C GLU A 353 -2.50 -2.18 -18.66
N GLY A 354 -2.55 -3.52 -18.81
CA GLY A 354 -2.28 -4.21 -20.05
C GLY A 354 -0.81 -4.53 -20.34
N GLU A 355 0.12 -4.06 -19.50
CA GLU A 355 1.56 -4.25 -19.63
C GLU A 355 2.09 -5.29 -18.64
N THR A 356 3.21 -5.94 -18.99
CA THR A 356 3.88 -6.90 -18.11
C THR A 356 4.56 -6.20 -16.94
N GLU A 357 4.12 -6.49 -15.72
CA GLU A 357 4.78 -6.02 -14.49
C GLU A 357 5.79 -7.06 -13.98
N GLU A 358 5.39 -8.34 -13.96
CA GLU A 358 6.24 -9.48 -13.53
C GLU A 358 6.01 -10.69 -14.45
N GLY A 359 7.03 -11.53 -14.60
CA GLY A 359 6.98 -12.73 -15.41
C GLY A 359 7.26 -12.53 -16.90
N PRO A 360 7.03 -13.56 -17.74
CA PRO A 360 7.28 -13.48 -19.18
C PRO A 360 6.24 -12.62 -19.92
N GLN A 361 6.66 -11.84 -20.91
CA GLN A 361 5.77 -11.07 -21.79
C GLN A 361 4.71 -11.95 -22.46
N GLU A 362 5.06 -13.19 -22.82
CA GLU A 362 4.14 -14.17 -23.43
C GLU A 362 2.89 -14.40 -22.57
N GLU A 363 2.99 -14.35 -21.24
CA GLU A 363 1.86 -14.49 -20.33
C GLU A 363 0.86 -13.34 -20.46
N THR A 364 1.37 -12.11 -20.61
CA THR A 364 0.56 -10.91 -20.86
C THR A 364 -0.13 -11.00 -22.24
N ASP A 365 0.61 -11.38 -23.26
CA ASP A 365 0.08 -11.52 -24.61
C ASP A 365 -1.01 -12.58 -24.68
N ASN A 366 -0.78 -13.75 -24.03
CA ASN A 366 -1.75 -14.83 -23.95
C ASN A 366 -3.03 -14.41 -23.18
N PHE A 367 -2.88 -13.68 -22.08
CA PHE A 367 -4.02 -13.16 -21.32
C PHE A 367 -4.86 -12.19 -22.14
N ASN A 368 -4.23 -11.19 -22.76
CA ASN A 368 -4.91 -10.19 -23.58
C ASN A 368 -5.61 -10.85 -24.78
N ASN A 369 -4.94 -11.76 -25.48
CA ASN A 369 -5.52 -12.51 -26.59
C ASN A 369 -6.69 -13.39 -26.14
N PHE A 370 -6.57 -14.07 -25.00
CA PHE A 370 -7.68 -14.86 -24.45
C PHE A 370 -8.91 -13.99 -24.20
N CYS A 371 -8.74 -12.87 -23.52
CA CYS A 371 -9.83 -11.93 -23.24
C CYS A 371 -10.45 -11.38 -24.54
N GLU A 372 -9.65 -11.03 -25.54
CA GLU A 372 -10.13 -10.55 -26.83
C GLU A 372 -10.94 -11.62 -27.59
N VAL A 373 -10.45 -12.84 -27.67
CA VAL A 373 -11.11 -13.95 -28.36
C VAL A 373 -12.42 -14.32 -27.67
N TYR A 374 -12.42 -14.49 -26.35
CA TYR A 374 -13.59 -14.94 -25.61
C TYR A 374 -14.66 -13.84 -25.47
N SER A 375 -14.29 -12.57 -25.49
CA SER A 375 -15.25 -11.46 -25.51
C SER A 375 -16.14 -11.47 -26.77
N LYS A 376 -15.71 -12.11 -27.86
CA LYS A 376 -16.43 -12.22 -29.13
C LYS A 376 -17.24 -13.52 -29.27
N LYS A 377 -17.05 -14.47 -28.36
CA LYS A 377 -17.81 -15.73 -28.34
C LYS A 377 -19.17 -15.56 -27.67
N ASP A 378 -20.07 -16.48 -27.96
CA ASP A 378 -21.32 -16.61 -27.21
C ASP A 378 -21.03 -17.25 -25.84
N LEU A 379 -21.01 -16.44 -24.79
CA LEU A 379 -20.75 -16.88 -23.42
C LEU A 379 -22.01 -17.38 -22.70
N SER A 380 -23.19 -17.36 -23.35
CA SER A 380 -24.37 -18.09 -22.88
C SER A 380 -24.22 -19.63 -23.11
N ASP A 381 -23.33 -20.00 -24.03
CA ASP A 381 -22.92 -21.40 -24.22
C ASP A 381 -22.07 -21.88 -23.05
N SER A 382 -22.50 -22.99 -22.44
CA SER A 382 -21.86 -23.52 -21.22
C SER A 382 -20.40 -23.92 -21.42
N LYS A 383 -20.00 -24.39 -22.61
CA LYS A 383 -18.63 -24.80 -22.91
C LYS A 383 -17.71 -23.56 -22.97
N ASN A 384 -18.15 -22.51 -23.66
CA ASN A 384 -17.37 -21.26 -23.73
C ASN A 384 -17.21 -20.64 -22.32
N TYR A 385 -18.27 -20.70 -21.51
CA TYR A 385 -18.19 -20.21 -20.13
C TYR A 385 -17.28 -21.05 -19.24
N GLU A 386 -17.31 -22.39 -19.36
CA GLU A 386 -16.39 -23.28 -18.66
C GLU A 386 -14.92 -23.02 -19.04
N ASP A 387 -14.63 -22.74 -20.32
CA ASP A 387 -13.29 -22.37 -20.75
C ASP A 387 -12.83 -21.09 -20.04
N VAL A 388 -13.70 -20.08 -19.87
CA VAL A 388 -13.39 -18.85 -19.12
C VAL A 388 -13.15 -19.17 -17.65
N LYS A 389 -14.00 -19.96 -16.98
CA LYS A 389 -13.85 -20.38 -15.58
C LYS A 389 -12.56 -21.17 -15.33
N ASN A 390 -12.06 -21.88 -16.34
CA ASN A 390 -10.82 -22.64 -16.23
C ASN A 390 -9.57 -21.75 -16.37
N TYR A 391 -9.69 -20.59 -17.01
CA TYR A 391 -8.58 -19.67 -17.23
C TYR A 391 -8.58 -18.46 -16.29
N ILE A 392 -9.75 -18.00 -15.87
CA ILE A 392 -9.94 -16.86 -14.98
C ILE A 392 -10.70 -17.30 -13.74
N ASP A 393 -10.29 -16.84 -12.59
CA ASP A 393 -11.05 -16.94 -11.34
C ASP A 393 -12.23 -15.96 -11.42
N ILE A 394 -13.42 -16.48 -11.68
CA ILE A 394 -14.63 -15.69 -11.90
C ILE A 394 -15.02 -14.90 -10.65
N ASP A 395 -14.85 -15.46 -9.46
CA ASP A 395 -15.16 -14.75 -8.22
C ASP A 395 -14.23 -13.55 -8.04
N SER A 396 -12.94 -13.70 -8.34
CA SER A 396 -11.98 -12.58 -8.31
C SER A 396 -12.35 -11.48 -9.32
N MET A 397 -12.76 -11.85 -10.56
CA MET A 397 -13.26 -10.89 -11.55
C MET A 397 -14.53 -10.18 -11.06
N ILE A 398 -15.50 -10.93 -10.54
CA ILE A 398 -16.75 -10.34 -10.01
C ILE A 398 -16.45 -9.36 -8.87
N GLU A 399 -15.63 -9.76 -7.90
CA GLU A 399 -15.27 -8.90 -6.76
C GLU A 399 -14.63 -7.60 -7.23
N HIS A 400 -13.70 -7.66 -8.19
CA HIS A 400 -13.03 -6.48 -8.75
C HIS A 400 -14.03 -5.50 -9.39
N TYR A 401 -14.89 -6.00 -10.28
CA TYR A 401 -15.85 -5.14 -10.97
C TYR A 401 -17.01 -4.71 -10.06
N ALA A 402 -17.52 -5.59 -9.21
CA ALA A 402 -18.61 -5.25 -8.28
C ALA A 402 -18.17 -4.15 -7.31
N TYR A 403 -16.96 -4.27 -6.74
CA TYR A 403 -16.44 -3.26 -5.82
C TYR A 403 -16.15 -1.94 -6.53
N GLY A 404 -15.41 -1.95 -7.65
CA GLY A 404 -15.10 -0.73 -8.40
C GLY A 404 -16.34 0.03 -8.86
N ILE A 405 -17.37 -0.68 -9.33
CA ILE A 405 -18.66 -0.12 -9.71
C ILE A 405 -19.36 0.49 -8.49
N TYR A 406 -19.39 -0.24 -7.38
CA TYR A 406 -20.15 0.19 -6.21
C TYR A 406 -19.55 1.42 -5.54
N VAL A 407 -18.23 1.48 -5.36
CA VAL A 407 -17.57 2.65 -4.77
C VAL A 407 -17.40 3.83 -5.73
N GLY A 408 -17.79 3.66 -6.99
CA GLY A 408 -17.80 4.74 -7.97
C GLY A 408 -16.41 5.21 -8.40
N ILE A 409 -15.51 4.27 -8.70
CA ILE A 409 -14.15 4.61 -9.13
C ILE A 409 -14.14 5.32 -10.49
N THR A 410 -13.39 6.42 -10.63
CA THR A 410 -13.49 7.30 -11.82
C THR A 410 -12.33 7.20 -12.79
N ASP A 411 -11.16 6.75 -12.37
CA ASP A 411 -9.96 6.55 -13.21
C ASP A 411 -9.70 5.07 -13.56
N TRP A 412 -10.76 4.29 -13.66
CA TRP A 412 -10.80 2.85 -13.88
C TRP A 412 -11.87 2.50 -14.95
N PRO A 413 -11.83 1.36 -15.65
CA PRO A 413 -10.85 0.26 -15.57
C PRO A 413 -9.63 0.42 -16.50
N GLY A 414 -9.44 1.54 -17.17
CA GLY A 414 -8.29 1.77 -18.08
C GLY A 414 -6.97 2.01 -17.35
N GLN A 415 -7.05 2.44 -16.10
CA GLN A 415 -5.94 2.56 -15.16
C GLN A 415 -6.30 1.78 -13.91
N ASN A 416 -5.34 1.56 -13.02
CA ASN A 416 -5.58 0.95 -11.70
C ASN A 416 -6.22 -0.45 -11.76
N ALA A 417 -6.01 -1.17 -12.85
CA ALA A 417 -6.44 -2.55 -13.06
C ALA A 417 -5.22 -3.46 -13.19
N GLY A 418 -5.18 -4.51 -12.40
CA GLY A 418 -4.11 -5.49 -12.44
C GLY A 418 -4.62 -6.92 -12.24
N MET A 419 -3.89 -7.85 -12.80
CA MET A 419 -4.17 -9.27 -12.74
C MET A 419 -2.87 -10.05 -12.50
N TRP A 420 -2.98 -11.22 -11.89
CA TRP A 420 -1.85 -12.09 -11.60
C TRP A 420 -2.23 -13.57 -11.65
N ARG A 421 -1.25 -14.45 -11.85
CA ARG A 421 -1.42 -15.90 -11.73
C ARG A 421 -0.11 -16.60 -11.38
N ASN A 422 -0.21 -17.85 -10.91
CA ASN A 422 0.87 -18.83 -11.02
C ASN A 422 0.91 -19.35 -12.48
N TYR A 423 1.95 -19.00 -13.24
CA TYR A 423 2.03 -19.40 -14.65
C TYR A 423 2.83 -20.68 -14.89
N ARG A 424 3.50 -21.19 -13.86
CA ARG A 424 4.25 -22.46 -13.92
C ARG A 424 3.44 -23.62 -13.33
N ASP A 425 4.14 -24.58 -12.77
CA ASP A 425 3.53 -25.78 -12.19
C ASP A 425 2.52 -25.45 -11.10
N LYS A 426 1.37 -26.11 -11.14
CA LYS A 426 0.35 -25.94 -10.12
C LYS A 426 0.89 -26.31 -8.75
N THR A 427 0.65 -25.46 -7.77
CA THR A 427 0.98 -25.73 -6.37
C THR A 427 -0.15 -26.55 -5.76
N GLU A 428 0.09 -27.85 -5.56
CA GLU A 428 -0.90 -28.77 -5.00
C GLU A 428 -1.35 -28.31 -3.58
N GLY A 429 -2.65 -28.35 -3.34
CA GLY A 429 -3.24 -27.91 -2.06
C GLY A 429 -3.39 -26.40 -1.88
N ASN A 430 -2.86 -25.59 -2.79
CA ASN A 430 -3.01 -24.13 -2.75
C ASN A 430 -3.99 -23.67 -3.84
N LYS A 431 -5.16 -23.14 -3.46
CA LYS A 431 -6.17 -22.65 -4.40
C LYS A 431 -5.67 -21.48 -5.29
N TYR A 432 -4.69 -20.72 -4.83
CA TYR A 432 -4.09 -19.62 -5.57
C TYR A 432 -2.96 -20.07 -6.52
N GLY A 433 -2.50 -21.32 -6.35
CA GLY A 433 -1.52 -21.96 -7.22
C GLY A 433 -2.14 -22.75 -8.38
N ASP A 434 -3.43 -22.60 -8.69
CA ASP A 434 -4.19 -23.38 -9.67
C ASP A 434 -3.98 -22.95 -11.14
N GLY A 435 -3.24 -21.87 -11.37
CA GLY A 435 -2.92 -21.34 -12.69
C GLY A 435 -3.96 -20.38 -13.29
N LYS A 436 -5.02 -20.04 -12.55
CA LYS A 436 -6.04 -19.09 -13.01
C LYS A 436 -5.59 -17.65 -12.80
N TRP A 437 -5.96 -16.77 -13.73
CA TRP A 437 -5.81 -15.34 -13.56
C TRP A 437 -6.77 -14.79 -12.51
N ARG A 438 -6.24 -13.93 -11.61
CA ARG A 438 -6.96 -13.26 -10.53
C ARG A 438 -6.73 -11.77 -10.59
N PHE A 439 -7.72 -11.00 -10.17
CA PHE A 439 -7.68 -9.54 -10.17
C PHE A 439 -7.03 -9.01 -8.90
N MET A 440 -6.46 -7.80 -9.02
CA MET A 440 -5.90 -7.01 -7.93
C MET A 440 -6.66 -5.68 -7.82
N THR A 441 -6.65 -5.09 -6.63
CA THR A 441 -7.22 -3.76 -6.37
C THR A 441 -6.19 -2.89 -5.66
N TYR A 442 -5.91 -1.74 -6.23
CA TYR A 442 -4.97 -0.74 -5.72
C TYR A 442 -5.33 0.64 -6.27
N ASP A 443 -4.78 1.69 -5.65
CA ASP A 443 -4.94 3.10 -6.07
C ASP A 443 -6.40 3.56 -6.17
N MET A 444 -7.12 3.45 -5.04
CA MET A 444 -8.56 3.71 -4.92
C MET A 444 -8.88 5.15 -4.48
N ASP A 445 -7.99 6.12 -4.75
CA ASP A 445 -8.15 7.48 -4.25
C ASP A 445 -9.24 8.30 -4.99
N TYR A 446 -9.58 7.94 -6.23
CA TYR A 446 -10.65 8.55 -7.02
C TYR A 446 -11.97 7.80 -6.91
N THR A 447 -12.47 7.59 -5.66
CA THR A 447 -13.71 6.86 -5.33
C THR A 447 -14.62 7.68 -4.42
N MET A 448 -15.80 7.16 -4.16
CA MET A 448 -16.74 7.66 -3.13
C MET A 448 -17.03 9.16 -3.26
N GLY A 449 -17.26 9.61 -4.49
CA GLY A 449 -17.57 11.01 -4.79
C GLY A 449 -16.34 11.88 -5.07
N ALA A 450 -15.12 11.33 -5.07
CA ALA A 450 -13.94 11.99 -5.62
C ALA A 450 -13.75 11.63 -7.10
N GLY A 451 -13.29 12.57 -7.91
CA GLY A 451 -12.95 12.31 -9.29
C GLY A 451 -13.15 13.49 -10.24
N TRP A 452 -12.78 13.26 -11.49
CA TRP A 452 -12.94 14.24 -12.55
C TRP A 452 -14.42 14.41 -12.87
N GLY A 453 -14.97 15.61 -12.62
CA GLY A 453 -16.33 15.96 -12.97
C GLY A 453 -17.39 15.87 -11.86
N GLY A 454 -16.96 15.67 -10.58
CA GLY A 454 -17.89 15.76 -9.45
C GLY A 454 -18.95 14.64 -9.45
N VAL A 455 -18.51 13.41 -9.35
CA VAL A 455 -19.35 12.20 -9.37
C VAL A 455 -19.97 11.93 -8.00
N GLY A 456 -21.30 12.02 -7.90
CA GLY A 456 -22.06 11.70 -6.68
C GLY A 456 -22.44 10.22 -6.56
N PRO A 457 -23.24 9.87 -5.54
CA PRO A 457 -23.75 8.51 -5.36
C PRO A 457 -24.68 8.04 -6.51
N GLU A 458 -25.22 8.97 -7.30
CA GLU A 458 -26.08 8.74 -8.46
C GLU A 458 -25.29 8.38 -9.74
N PHE A 459 -23.96 8.41 -9.73
CA PHE A 459 -23.16 8.13 -10.93
C PHE A 459 -23.27 6.67 -11.39
N ASP A 460 -23.60 6.46 -12.67
CA ASP A 460 -23.74 5.13 -13.27
C ASP A 460 -22.40 4.60 -13.77
N ASN A 461 -21.71 3.84 -12.91
CA ASN A 461 -20.46 3.20 -13.28
C ASN A 461 -20.62 2.01 -14.24
N PHE A 462 -21.78 1.37 -14.32
CA PHE A 462 -22.04 0.35 -15.34
C PHE A 462 -21.98 0.98 -16.73
N GLN A 463 -22.70 2.09 -16.95
CA GLN A 463 -22.66 2.84 -18.22
C GLN A 463 -21.24 3.30 -18.56
N LYS A 464 -20.48 3.75 -17.56
CA LYS A 464 -19.09 4.18 -17.76
C LYS A 464 -18.20 3.06 -18.28
N ILE A 465 -18.32 1.84 -17.74
CA ILE A 465 -17.55 0.67 -18.16
C ILE A 465 -17.92 0.29 -19.60
N GLU A 466 -19.21 0.31 -19.95
CA GLU A 466 -19.71 0.03 -21.30
C GLU A 466 -19.14 0.99 -22.34
N GLN A 467 -18.93 2.26 -21.97
CA GLN A 467 -18.35 3.28 -22.86
C GLN A 467 -16.83 3.13 -23.03
N LYS A 468 -16.14 2.39 -22.14
CA LYS A 468 -14.69 2.15 -22.16
C LYS A 468 -14.33 0.76 -22.72
N SER A 469 -15.03 0.31 -23.72
CA SER A 469 -14.94 -1.05 -24.28
C SER A 469 -13.67 -1.35 -25.13
N ASN A 470 -12.60 -0.59 -25.01
CA ASN A 470 -11.35 -0.83 -25.74
C ASN A 470 -10.34 -1.70 -24.94
N LEU A 471 -10.70 -2.14 -23.75
CA LEU A 471 -9.85 -2.97 -22.89
C LEU A 471 -10.32 -4.44 -22.92
N SER A 472 -9.44 -5.35 -23.32
CA SER A 472 -9.77 -6.76 -23.50
C SER A 472 -10.40 -7.42 -22.26
N PRO A 473 -9.90 -7.23 -21.00
CA PRO A 473 -10.53 -7.80 -19.81
C PRO A 473 -11.93 -7.22 -19.53
N THR A 474 -12.14 -5.92 -19.80
CA THR A 474 -13.44 -5.26 -19.64
C THR A 474 -14.45 -5.77 -20.66
N ASN A 475 -14.04 -5.95 -21.93
CA ASN A 475 -14.89 -6.52 -22.96
C ASN A 475 -15.33 -7.94 -22.62
N LEU A 476 -14.43 -8.77 -22.07
CA LEU A 476 -14.77 -10.10 -21.61
C LEU A 476 -15.79 -10.03 -20.46
N PHE A 477 -15.58 -9.16 -19.47
CA PHE A 477 -16.53 -8.96 -18.37
C PHE A 477 -17.92 -8.57 -18.89
N LEU A 478 -18.02 -7.61 -19.79
CA LEU A 478 -19.31 -7.19 -20.38
C LEU A 478 -19.97 -8.31 -21.19
N SER A 479 -19.19 -9.15 -21.87
CA SER A 479 -19.70 -10.28 -22.63
C SER A 479 -20.29 -11.38 -21.73
N LEU A 480 -19.82 -11.50 -20.48
CA LEU A 480 -20.33 -12.43 -19.47
C LEU A 480 -21.74 -12.04 -18.98
N TYR A 481 -22.23 -10.82 -19.23
CA TYR A 481 -23.62 -10.44 -18.90
C TYR A 481 -24.66 -11.30 -19.65
N LYS A 482 -24.30 -11.99 -20.72
CA LYS A 482 -25.16 -12.92 -21.45
C LYS A 482 -25.28 -14.28 -20.75
N ASN A 483 -24.41 -14.58 -19.81
CA ASN A 483 -24.41 -15.83 -19.09
C ASN A 483 -25.26 -15.71 -17.80
N GLU A 484 -26.25 -16.58 -17.66
CA GLU A 484 -27.19 -16.53 -16.55
C GLU A 484 -26.53 -16.90 -15.21
N GLU A 485 -25.61 -17.87 -15.19
CA GLU A 485 -24.85 -18.26 -13.98
C GLU A 485 -24.00 -17.10 -13.50
N PHE A 486 -23.29 -16.45 -14.43
CA PHE A 486 -22.46 -15.29 -14.11
C PHE A 486 -23.29 -14.12 -13.56
N THR A 487 -24.39 -13.74 -14.22
CA THR A 487 -25.22 -12.60 -13.79
C THR A 487 -25.86 -12.83 -12.43
N LYS A 488 -26.33 -14.07 -12.15
CA LYS A 488 -26.83 -14.44 -10.83
C LYS A 488 -25.72 -14.33 -9.77
N ARG A 489 -24.54 -14.88 -10.05
CA ARG A 489 -23.40 -14.82 -9.13
C ARG A 489 -22.94 -13.39 -8.87
N PHE A 490 -22.79 -12.57 -9.92
CA PHE A 490 -22.46 -11.15 -9.81
C PHE A 490 -23.50 -10.40 -8.96
N SER A 491 -24.78 -10.61 -9.22
CA SER A 491 -25.86 -9.91 -8.51
C SER A 491 -25.88 -10.25 -7.02
N VAL A 492 -25.63 -11.51 -6.67
CA VAL A 492 -25.53 -11.95 -5.28
C VAL A 492 -24.37 -11.25 -4.57
N ILE A 493 -23.16 -11.30 -5.16
CA ILE A 493 -21.98 -10.67 -4.59
C ILE A 493 -22.16 -9.13 -4.48
N PHE A 494 -22.76 -8.51 -5.49
CA PHE A 494 -23.05 -7.07 -5.46
C PHE A 494 -24.04 -6.71 -4.34
N CYS A 495 -25.10 -7.51 -4.13
CA CYS A 495 -26.00 -7.32 -3.00
C CYS A 495 -25.29 -7.56 -1.65
N ASP A 496 -24.37 -8.51 -1.56
CA ASP A 496 -23.56 -8.75 -0.35
C ASP A 496 -22.70 -7.53 0.00
N TYR A 497 -22.12 -6.83 -1.00
CA TYR A 497 -21.45 -5.54 -0.78
C TYR A 497 -22.39 -4.51 -0.14
N VAL A 498 -23.56 -4.34 -0.71
CA VAL A 498 -24.57 -3.38 -0.23
C VAL A 498 -25.04 -3.71 1.18
N ASN A 499 -25.36 -4.97 1.43
CA ASN A 499 -26.01 -5.41 2.67
C ASN A 499 -25.05 -5.50 3.87
N GLU A 500 -23.78 -5.86 3.63
CA GLU A 500 -22.85 -6.17 4.72
C GLU A 500 -21.49 -5.47 4.61
N VAL A 501 -20.81 -5.57 3.46
CA VAL A 501 -19.42 -5.09 3.34
C VAL A 501 -19.36 -3.58 3.54
N THR A 502 -20.31 -2.84 2.97
CA THR A 502 -20.43 -1.39 3.08
C THR A 502 -21.64 -0.98 3.89
N ASN A 503 -22.06 -1.80 4.85
CA ASN A 503 -23.15 -1.46 5.76
C ASN A 503 -22.90 -0.09 6.40
N ILE A 504 -23.96 0.76 6.42
CA ILE A 504 -23.81 2.15 6.82
C ILE A 504 -23.31 2.34 8.25
N ASP A 505 -23.58 1.39 9.15
CA ASP A 505 -23.09 1.50 10.51
C ASP A 505 -21.59 1.25 10.57
N LYS A 506 -21.08 0.26 9.82
CA LYS A 506 -19.63 0.05 9.69
C LYS A 506 -18.93 1.27 9.07
N ILE A 507 -19.53 1.86 8.04
CA ILE A 507 -19.01 3.09 7.42
C ILE A 507 -18.96 4.24 8.44
N LYS A 508 -20.01 4.43 9.24
CA LYS A 508 -20.04 5.45 10.30
C LYS A 508 -18.96 5.24 11.35
N GLU A 509 -18.77 4.00 11.80
CA GLU A 509 -17.69 3.65 12.72
C GLU A 509 -16.30 3.94 12.11
N MET A 510 -16.09 3.56 10.86
CA MET A 510 -14.85 3.87 10.13
C MET A 510 -14.64 5.39 10.02
N VAL A 511 -15.66 6.15 9.63
CA VAL A 511 -15.58 7.63 9.53
C VAL A 511 -15.19 8.26 10.85
N LEU A 512 -15.80 7.84 11.96
CA LEU A 512 -15.45 8.34 13.30
C LEU A 512 -13.98 8.02 13.64
N ARG A 513 -13.57 6.79 13.47
CA ARG A 513 -12.19 6.36 13.71
C ARG A 513 -11.19 7.13 12.83
N TYR A 514 -11.46 7.32 11.55
CA TYR A 514 -10.59 8.10 10.66
C TYR A 514 -10.53 9.58 11.03
N LYS A 515 -11.63 10.15 11.57
CA LYS A 515 -11.63 11.52 12.12
C LYS A 515 -10.70 11.62 13.32
N GLU A 516 -10.71 10.64 14.20
CA GLU A 516 -9.85 10.60 15.39
C GLU A 516 -8.38 10.35 15.02
N GLU A 517 -8.10 9.34 14.21
CA GLU A 517 -6.74 8.89 13.93
C GLU A 517 -6.00 9.76 12.90
N CYS A 518 -6.71 10.32 11.91
CA CYS A 518 -6.08 10.88 10.73
C CYS A 518 -6.25 12.40 10.58
N SER A 519 -7.22 13.04 11.25
CA SER A 519 -7.49 14.47 11.00
C SER A 519 -6.29 15.36 11.30
N ASP A 520 -5.56 15.09 12.39
CA ASP A 520 -4.38 15.86 12.76
C ASP A 520 -3.20 15.57 11.81
N LEU A 521 -3.02 14.30 11.45
CA LEU A 521 -1.97 13.89 10.50
C LEU A 521 -2.16 14.58 9.14
N VAL A 522 -3.40 14.55 8.61
CA VAL A 522 -3.74 15.21 7.34
C VAL A 522 -3.60 16.73 7.47
N GLY A 523 -4.09 17.32 8.56
CA GLY A 523 -4.01 18.77 8.81
C GLY A 523 -2.57 19.28 8.77
N TYR A 524 -1.66 18.64 9.49
CA TYR A 524 -0.23 19.01 9.49
C TYR A 524 0.45 18.70 8.16
N SER A 525 0.12 17.59 7.49
CA SER A 525 0.71 17.23 6.20
C SER A 525 0.33 18.22 5.11
N GLN A 526 -0.94 18.60 5.03
CA GLN A 526 -1.40 19.57 4.03
C GLN A 526 -0.88 20.97 4.32
N LEU A 527 -0.79 21.37 5.60
CA LEU A 527 -0.12 22.60 6.00
C LEU A 527 1.33 22.62 5.50
N ARG A 528 2.06 21.51 5.61
CA ARG A 528 3.44 21.38 5.13
C ARG A 528 3.55 21.57 3.62
N TRP A 529 2.63 21.03 2.84
CA TRP A 529 2.74 20.98 1.39
C TRP A 529 1.98 22.09 0.65
N TRP A 530 0.87 22.57 1.20
CA TRP A 530 0.04 23.61 0.57
C TRP A 530 0.24 24.98 1.19
N GLY A 531 0.88 25.03 2.36
CA GLY A 531 1.15 26.26 3.08
C GLY A 531 -0.10 26.91 3.68
N ALA A 532 0.08 28.01 4.32
CA ALA A 532 -0.95 28.90 4.87
C ALA A 532 -0.30 30.21 5.29
N THR A 533 -1.14 31.19 5.71
CA THR A 533 -0.69 32.48 6.27
C THR A 533 -0.09 32.33 7.67
N SER A 534 -0.55 31.33 8.44
CA SER A 534 0.01 30.96 9.75
C SER A 534 -0.12 29.47 10.01
N LYS A 535 0.71 28.92 10.94
CA LYS A 535 0.71 27.49 11.30
C LYS A 535 -0.68 27.05 11.80
N MET A 536 -1.24 27.74 12.76
CA MET A 536 -2.52 27.33 13.39
C MET A 536 -3.75 27.48 12.48
N GLU A 537 -3.83 28.56 11.72
CA GLU A 537 -4.92 28.80 10.79
C GLU A 537 -4.93 27.75 9.67
N GLY A 538 -3.77 27.48 9.07
CA GLY A 538 -3.62 26.46 8.03
C GLY A 538 -3.92 25.06 8.54
N TYR A 539 -3.42 24.69 9.70
CA TYR A 539 -3.72 23.40 10.31
C TYR A 539 -5.23 23.21 10.54
N SER A 540 -5.89 24.19 11.15
CA SER A 540 -7.33 24.13 11.43
C SER A 540 -8.17 24.05 10.15
N HIS A 541 -7.77 24.80 9.11
CA HIS A 541 -8.40 24.77 7.80
C HIS A 541 -8.33 23.36 7.17
N TRP A 542 -7.13 22.78 7.07
CA TRP A 542 -6.93 21.49 6.43
C TRP A 542 -7.53 20.32 7.23
N LYS A 543 -7.46 20.38 8.55
CA LYS A 543 -8.13 19.43 9.44
C LYS A 543 -9.65 19.43 9.20
N THR A 544 -10.27 20.60 9.14
CA THR A 544 -11.69 20.75 8.89
C THR A 544 -12.08 20.24 7.50
N ASN A 545 -11.30 20.55 6.45
CA ASN A 545 -11.53 20.07 5.09
C ASN A 545 -11.52 18.53 5.03
N TYR A 546 -10.55 17.90 5.71
CA TYR A 546 -10.48 16.44 5.75
C TYR A 546 -11.70 15.83 6.45
N GLN A 547 -12.14 16.40 7.57
CA GLN A 547 -13.35 15.94 8.26
C GLN A 547 -14.61 16.06 7.39
N GLN A 548 -14.74 17.15 6.63
CA GLN A 548 -15.82 17.33 5.65
C GLN A 548 -15.75 16.31 4.51
N THR A 549 -14.53 15.93 4.09
CA THR A 549 -14.33 14.86 3.11
C THR A 549 -14.83 13.53 3.64
N LEU A 550 -14.53 13.18 4.90
CA LEU A 550 -15.06 11.97 5.55
C LEU A 550 -16.58 11.98 5.67
N ASP A 551 -17.18 13.14 6.00
CA ASP A 551 -18.65 13.31 6.01
C ASP A 551 -19.23 13.12 4.60
N SER A 552 -18.52 13.52 3.54
CA SER A 552 -18.97 13.30 2.17
C SER A 552 -18.94 11.81 1.79
N ILE A 553 -17.93 11.06 2.26
CA ILE A 553 -17.86 9.61 2.10
C ILE A 553 -19.04 8.92 2.78
N GLN A 554 -19.38 9.32 4.02
CA GLN A 554 -20.54 8.78 4.71
C GLN A 554 -21.82 9.02 3.91
N ARG A 555 -22.07 10.28 3.47
CA ARG A 555 -23.24 10.64 2.64
C ARG A 555 -23.28 9.87 1.33
N PHE A 556 -22.13 9.58 0.72
CA PHE A 556 -22.06 8.74 -0.47
C PHE A 556 -22.66 7.36 -0.18
N PHE A 557 -22.20 6.67 0.87
CA PHE A 557 -22.70 5.32 1.21
C PHE A 557 -24.14 5.32 1.74
N GLU A 558 -24.63 6.40 2.35
CA GLU A 558 -26.06 6.53 2.73
C GLU A 558 -26.98 6.53 1.51
N ASN A 559 -26.53 7.08 0.40
CA ASN A 559 -27.35 7.26 -0.80
C ASN A 559 -27.04 6.28 -1.93
N ARG A 560 -25.82 5.72 -1.98
CA ARG A 560 -25.35 4.84 -3.07
C ARG A 560 -26.19 3.59 -3.30
N PRO A 561 -26.70 2.88 -2.26
CA PRO A 561 -27.42 1.62 -2.44
C PRO A 561 -28.59 1.69 -3.41
N GLN A 562 -29.41 2.73 -3.31
CA GLN A 562 -30.61 2.86 -4.15
C GLN A 562 -30.28 2.99 -5.65
N TYR A 563 -29.25 3.78 -5.97
CA TYR A 563 -28.82 3.96 -7.36
C TYR A 563 -28.09 2.72 -7.88
N ALA A 564 -27.14 2.22 -7.13
CA ALA A 564 -26.29 1.10 -7.56
C ALA A 564 -27.11 -0.19 -7.80
N LEU A 565 -28.06 -0.51 -6.93
CA LEU A 565 -28.97 -1.65 -7.13
C LEU A 565 -29.86 -1.45 -8.36
N GLN A 566 -30.42 -0.24 -8.55
CA GLN A 566 -31.24 0.04 -9.73
C GLN A 566 -30.44 -0.06 -11.03
N TYR A 567 -29.20 0.43 -11.06
CA TYR A 567 -28.33 0.32 -12.23
C TYR A 567 -27.98 -1.14 -12.51
N MET A 568 -27.60 -1.91 -11.49
CA MET A 568 -27.36 -3.34 -11.66
C MET A 568 -28.59 -4.05 -12.25
N LYS A 569 -29.78 -3.78 -11.73
CA LYS A 569 -31.04 -4.33 -12.25
C LYS A 569 -31.22 -4.05 -13.73
N ASN A 570 -30.97 -2.81 -14.15
CA ASN A 570 -31.16 -2.37 -15.54
C ASN A 570 -30.12 -3.00 -16.48
N HIS A 571 -28.84 -2.89 -16.16
CA HIS A 571 -27.74 -3.34 -17.01
C HIS A 571 -27.67 -4.88 -17.13
N LEU A 572 -28.00 -5.60 -16.05
CA LEU A 572 -28.05 -7.07 -16.07
C LEU A 572 -29.45 -7.62 -16.42
N ASN A 573 -30.42 -6.76 -16.74
CA ASN A 573 -31.78 -7.15 -17.13
C ASN A 573 -32.50 -8.04 -16.10
N ILE A 574 -32.26 -7.80 -14.79
CA ILE A 574 -32.87 -8.55 -13.68
C ILE A 574 -34.37 -8.27 -13.66
N LYS A 575 -35.22 -9.29 -13.68
CA LYS A 575 -36.69 -9.16 -13.70
C LYS A 575 -37.29 -9.14 -12.32
N GLY A 576 -36.64 -9.77 -11.34
CA GLY A 576 -37.12 -9.89 -9.98
C GLY A 576 -37.32 -8.56 -9.28
N GLN A 577 -38.11 -8.59 -8.21
CA GLN A 577 -38.29 -7.48 -7.29
C GLN A 577 -37.27 -7.60 -6.15
N LEU A 578 -36.80 -6.46 -5.63
CA LEU A 578 -35.91 -6.42 -4.48
C LEU A 578 -36.72 -6.64 -3.20
N ASN A 579 -36.56 -7.79 -2.56
CA ASN A 579 -37.24 -8.18 -1.34
C ASN A 579 -36.28 -8.31 -0.17
N GLU A 580 -36.80 -8.16 1.04
CA GLU A 580 -36.02 -8.16 2.27
C GLU A 580 -36.07 -9.53 2.94
N ILE A 581 -34.93 -9.98 3.46
CA ILE A 581 -34.86 -11.12 4.38
C ILE A 581 -34.32 -10.64 5.72
N THR A 582 -35.04 -10.95 6.81
CA THR A 582 -34.59 -10.77 8.18
C THR A 582 -34.24 -12.13 8.77
N ILE A 583 -33.04 -12.29 9.29
CA ILE A 583 -32.57 -13.53 9.93
C ILE A 583 -32.31 -13.24 11.40
N ASN A 584 -33.02 -13.95 12.28
CA ASN A 584 -32.80 -13.92 13.72
C ASN A 584 -32.01 -15.13 14.15
N ILE A 585 -31.05 -14.95 15.06
CA ILE A 585 -30.28 -16.05 15.66
C ILE A 585 -30.67 -16.19 17.11
N GLU A 586 -31.10 -17.39 17.49
CA GLU A 586 -31.38 -17.81 18.84
C GLU A 586 -30.29 -18.77 19.32
N GLY A 587 -29.62 -18.43 20.41
CA GLY A 587 -28.42 -19.12 20.88
C GLY A 587 -27.13 -18.55 20.29
N GLU A 588 -26.01 -19.22 20.58
CA GLU A 588 -24.67 -18.79 20.12
C GLU A 588 -24.26 -19.57 18.86
N GLY A 589 -24.57 -19.05 17.69
CA GLY A 589 -24.18 -19.66 16.42
C GLY A 589 -23.85 -18.61 15.37
N LYS A 590 -23.23 -19.04 14.28
CA LYS A 590 -22.90 -18.19 13.14
C LYS A 590 -23.54 -18.74 11.87
N ILE A 591 -23.98 -17.84 11.01
CA ILE A 591 -24.49 -18.18 9.68
C ILE A 591 -23.66 -17.45 8.63
N GLN A 592 -23.68 -18.01 7.44
CA GLN A 592 -23.17 -17.36 6.23
C GLN A 592 -24.37 -17.13 5.29
N VAL A 593 -24.46 -15.95 4.72
CA VAL A 593 -25.40 -15.63 3.64
C VAL A 593 -24.58 -15.40 2.37
N ASN A 594 -24.74 -16.24 1.39
CA ASN A 594 -23.95 -16.26 0.16
C ASN A 594 -22.43 -16.21 0.45
N THR A 595 -21.81 -15.02 0.32
CA THR A 595 -20.37 -14.83 0.51
C THR A 595 -20.00 -14.10 1.80
N ILE A 596 -20.98 -13.71 2.62
CA ILE A 596 -20.79 -12.88 3.81
C ILE A 596 -21.18 -13.61 5.09
N ILE A 597 -20.49 -13.27 6.18
CA ILE A 597 -20.90 -13.59 7.55
C ILE A 597 -21.55 -12.33 8.12
N PRO A 598 -22.89 -12.33 8.33
CA PRO A 598 -23.60 -11.14 8.77
C PRO A 598 -23.17 -10.63 10.13
N THR A 599 -23.07 -9.31 10.28
CA THR A 599 -22.91 -8.65 11.56
C THR A 599 -24.28 -8.45 12.21
N LEU A 600 -24.52 -9.17 13.32
CA LEU A 600 -25.82 -9.16 13.98
C LEU A 600 -25.99 -7.92 14.87
N LYS A 601 -27.16 -7.30 14.80
CA LYS A 601 -27.64 -6.31 15.77
C LYS A 601 -28.71 -6.90 16.64
N ASN A 602 -28.49 -7.02 17.93
CA ASN A 602 -29.45 -7.63 18.87
C ASN A 602 -29.93 -9.03 18.41
N GLY A 603 -28.99 -9.84 17.88
CA GLY A 603 -29.30 -11.18 17.40
C GLY A 603 -30.03 -11.25 16.04
N SER A 604 -30.14 -10.12 15.32
CA SER A 604 -30.83 -10.02 14.03
C SER A 604 -29.97 -9.40 12.96
N TRP A 605 -30.17 -9.81 11.71
CA TRP A 605 -29.59 -9.19 10.53
C TRP A 605 -30.64 -9.08 9.42
N THR A 606 -30.53 -8.06 8.58
CA THR A 606 -31.45 -7.83 7.47
C THR A 606 -30.68 -7.52 6.18
N GLY A 607 -31.03 -8.17 5.08
CA GLY A 607 -30.49 -7.94 3.75
C GLY A 607 -31.56 -7.91 2.66
N LYS A 608 -31.21 -7.36 1.49
CA LYS A 608 -32.11 -7.25 0.32
C LYS A 608 -31.53 -7.93 -0.88
N TYR A 609 -32.33 -8.78 -1.54
CA TYR A 609 -31.94 -9.54 -2.74
C TYR A 609 -33.09 -9.59 -3.74
N TYR A 610 -32.75 -9.84 -5.01
CA TYR A 610 -33.75 -9.95 -6.08
C TYR A 610 -34.47 -11.31 -6.07
N SER A 611 -35.77 -11.28 -6.28
CA SER A 611 -36.64 -12.46 -6.13
C SER A 611 -36.41 -13.58 -7.13
N ASP A 612 -35.84 -13.30 -8.29
CA ASP A 612 -35.48 -14.25 -9.32
C ASP A 612 -34.08 -14.85 -9.18
N ILE A 613 -33.32 -14.40 -8.16
CA ILE A 613 -31.96 -14.83 -7.86
C ILE A 613 -31.96 -15.52 -6.49
N PRO A 614 -31.80 -16.85 -6.45
CA PRO A 614 -31.73 -17.58 -5.18
C PRO A 614 -30.51 -17.16 -4.35
N ILE A 615 -30.70 -17.07 -3.04
CA ILE A 615 -29.65 -16.89 -2.05
C ILE A 615 -29.40 -18.16 -1.29
N THR A 616 -28.14 -18.41 -0.93
CA THR A 616 -27.73 -19.54 -0.10
C THR A 616 -27.52 -19.04 1.32
N ILE A 617 -28.13 -19.70 2.31
CA ILE A 617 -27.89 -19.43 3.73
C ILE A 617 -27.41 -20.72 4.35
N SER A 618 -26.26 -20.68 5.01
CA SER A 618 -25.66 -21.87 5.64
C SER A 618 -25.18 -21.59 7.04
N VAL A 619 -25.15 -22.62 7.86
CA VAL A 619 -24.56 -22.61 9.19
C VAL A 619 -23.05 -22.67 9.04
N VAL A 620 -22.33 -21.80 9.73
CA VAL A 620 -20.87 -21.93 9.89
C VAL A 620 -20.61 -22.95 10.98
N ASP A 621 -19.99 -24.06 10.59
CA ASP A 621 -19.74 -25.16 11.52
C ASP A 621 -18.82 -24.72 12.68
N ASP A 622 -19.35 -24.86 13.88
CA ASP A 622 -18.62 -24.74 15.14
C ASP A 622 -18.89 -26.02 15.95
N SER A 623 -17.84 -26.78 16.21
CA SER A 623 -17.96 -28.07 16.94
C SER A 623 -18.53 -27.92 18.35
N SER A 624 -18.55 -26.72 18.91
CA SER A 624 -19.09 -26.42 20.24
C SER A 624 -20.60 -26.16 20.26
N LYS A 625 -21.25 -25.99 19.09
CA LYS A 625 -22.66 -25.57 18.97
C LYS A 625 -23.45 -26.53 18.07
N THR A 626 -24.67 -26.85 18.51
CA THR A 626 -25.56 -27.72 17.74
C THR A 626 -26.65 -26.89 17.06
N PHE A 627 -26.67 -26.89 15.74
CA PHE A 627 -27.78 -26.33 14.98
C PHE A 627 -29.03 -27.19 15.13
N LYS A 628 -30.17 -26.57 15.41
CA LYS A 628 -31.46 -27.23 15.63
C LYS A 628 -32.43 -27.13 14.46
N GLY A 629 -32.30 -26.08 13.66
CA GLY A 629 -33.15 -25.89 12.48
C GLY A 629 -33.45 -24.41 12.19
N TRP A 630 -34.05 -24.22 11.03
CA TRP A 630 -34.63 -22.98 10.56
C TRP A 630 -36.14 -22.99 10.85
N SER A 631 -36.68 -21.84 11.24
CA SER A 631 -38.12 -21.67 11.49
C SER A 631 -38.59 -20.27 11.05
N GLY A 632 -39.91 -20.04 11.04
CA GLY A 632 -40.52 -18.78 10.60
C GLY A 632 -41.16 -18.91 9.21
N ASP A 633 -40.87 -17.97 8.30
CA ASP A 633 -41.43 -18.05 6.93
C ASP A 633 -40.82 -19.18 6.07
N PHE A 634 -39.77 -19.83 6.56
CA PHE A 634 -39.15 -20.99 5.98
C PHE A 634 -38.71 -21.97 7.08
N GLU A 635 -39.04 -23.25 6.92
CA GLU A 635 -38.73 -24.31 7.88
C GLU A 635 -37.82 -25.39 7.24
N SER A 636 -36.71 -25.73 7.92
CA SER A 636 -35.77 -26.77 7.48
C SER A 636 -34.85 -27.19 8.62
N ASN A 637 -34.40 -28.44 8.62
CA ASN A 637 -33.35 -28.95 9.48
C ASN A 637 -31.99 -29.05 8.77
N GLU A 638 -31.95 -28.72 7.49
CA GLU A 638 -30.70 -28.72 6.72
C GLU A 638 -29.79 -27.55 7.12
N LYS A 639 -28.49 -27.83 7.26
CA LYS A 639 -27.51 -26.77 7.61
C LYS A 639 -27.34 -25.71 6.50
N SER A 640 -27.68 -26.06 5.26
CA SER A 640 -27.60 -25.16 4.11
C SER A 640 -28.90 -25.16 3.35
N ILE A 641 -29.45 -23.98 3.08
CA ILE A 641 -30.73 -23.77 2.40
C ILE A 641 -30.58 -22.81 1.25
N ASN A 642 -31.33 -23.01 0.16
CA ASN A 642 -31.43 -22.10 -0.96
C ASN A 642 -32.83 -21.50 -1.00
N ILE A 643 -32.95 -20.18 -0.99
CA ILE A 643 -34.21 -19.47 -0.90
C ILE A 643 -34.33 -18.44 -2.04
N SER A 644 -35.48 -18.48 -2.77
CA SER A 644 -35.89 -17.41 -3.66
C SER A 644 -36.81 -16.45 -2.90
N LEU A 645 -36.44 -15.21 -2.74
CA LEU A 645 -37.21 -14.22 -1.99
C LEU A 645 -38.39 -13.66 -2.81
N THR A 646 -39.40 -14.48 -3.08
CA THR A 646 -40.61 -14.06 -3.82
C THR A 646 -41.42 -12.99 -3.10
N LYS A 647 -41.22 -12.84 -1.80
CA LYS A 647 -41.72 -11.79 -0.91
C LYS A 647 -40.68 -11.52 0.20
N SER A 648 -40.84 -10.46 0.95
CA SER A 648 -40.04 -10.27 2.17
C SER A 648 -40.33 -11.39 3.17
N MET A 649 -39.26 -11.89 3.84
CA MET A 649 -39.30 -13.07 4.70
C MET A 649 -38.61 -12.81 6.04
N LYS A 650 -39.10 -13.47 7.09
CA LYS A 650 -38.45 -13.53 8.40
C LYS A 650 -38.20 -14.98 8.78
N ILE A 651 -36.94 -15.34 8.96
CA ILE A 651 -36.54 -16.68 9.38
C ILE A 651 -35.72 -16.59 10.67
N LYS A 652 -35.65 -17.71 11.37
CA LYS A 652 -34.89 -17.84 12.61
C LYS A 652 -34.01 -19.08 12.53
N ALA A 653 -32.72 -18.91 12.85
CA ALA A 653 -31.79 -20.01 13.07
C ALA A 653 -31.67 -20.29 14.56
N THR A 654 -31.89 -21.52 15.03
CA THR A 654 -31.81 -21.89 16.43
C THR A 654 -30.58 -22.77 16.69
N PHE A 655 -29.77 -22.39 17.67
CA PHE A 655 -28.57 -23.10 18.14
C PHE A 655 -28.69 -23.44 19.63
N GLN A 656 -28.05 -24.54 20.03
CA GLN A 656 -28.00 -25.02 21.41
C GLN A 656 -26.56 -25.30 21.84
#